data_2824f568aa0dee8bb2da7f81dd3b48b5
#
_entry.id   2824f568aa0dee8bb2da7f81dd3b48b5
#
_cell.length_a   1.000
_cell.length_b   1.000
_cell.length_c   1.000
_cell.angle_alpha   90.00
_cell.angle_beta   90.00
_cell.angle_gamma   90.00
#
_symmetry.space_group_name_H-M   'P 1'
#
loop_
_entity.id
_entity.type
_entity.pdbx_description
1 polymer ?
#
loop_
_entity_poly.entity_id
_entity_poly.type
_entity_poly.pdbx_seq_one_letter_code
_entity_poly.pdbx_strand_id
1 'polypeptide(L)'
;MASDPTAAVPVRRISLRALWRRWWVRWGAYLLGLLAVALGVFWLVFARDLPSVDKLKAYEPPLPTNVRGADGAPIYSYARERRVELAYNEYPPLLVKAFLAAEDKTFFEHHGVDFPGLAGAVFDYARKFGTGQRARGGSTITQQVAKNLLIGNEYSPTRKIREALLAYKIEETLTKQQIIELYLNQIFLGRNAYGVEAASHAYFDKELDELSLGQLAYLAILPKGPSNYDPFRDTDRALERRNYVLREMVRNGFVTAAQAQAAAAEPIGAITHRTPKFERVGGYFVEEVRRELIAKFGEQSEDGPHSVYAGGLWVRTSLDKTIQQYAAEALRNGLLRFDAGRGWSGPLRHIDIEGDAWQGPFIGTNIMIDHENWRAAIAIARDGDAWRLGFADGSTGTMARDAAQMPVRNQGGAAFTAIKPGDIIAVAPAGAGRFALRSVPRISGGFVVQEPATGRILAMQGGFESSVQSFNRATQAFRQPGSTIKPIVYSAALENGMTPASIIVDGPFCVDQGARLGQKCFRNFGNSRGAGPHTMRWGIEQSRNLMTVRTAAQTGMGRVVKLIKAMGVGDYAPYLSYALGAGETTVTKMVNAYGVLANWGRWHDPSLIDVAQDRHGQVIWPENWRACDGCNARDWNGRAMPRPATGGRQVLDAMSAYQMVHITEGVIQRGTATGLRDLNRPMSGKTGTNNGPTDVWFIGGTPQMIAGLYMGFDSPRSLGGYAQGGTVAVPVFKEWAQKAYAGMPAIPFRAPPGIRMVRIDRASGRPVFGTFPTDSDPKPAVIWEAFKPQSEARRARRAAPTTAPSSRPSASATGSTASDSDFLQRQGGIY
;
A
#
# COMPACT_ATOMS: atom_id res chain seq x y z
N MET A 1 54.67 -39.35 -91.53
CA MET A 1 54.61 -40.51 -90.71
C MET A 1 53.83 -40.10 -89.48
N ALA A 2 52.49 -40.23 -89.40
CA ALA A 2 51.72 -41.34 -88.94
C ALA A 2 51.97 -41.53 -87.42
N SER A 3 51.06 -41.50 -86.45
CA SER A 3 49.73 -42.04 -86.41
C SER A 3 49.09 -41.56 -85.06
N ASP A 4 47.86 -41.20 -85.12
CA ASP A 4 46.85 -41.23 -84.05
C ASP A 4 46.43 -42.72 -83.82
N PRO A 5 45.77 -43.09 -82.70
CA PRO A 5 44.46 -42.57 -82.28
C PRO A 5 44.19 -42.60 -80.76
N THR A 6 43.48 -41.64 -80.34
CA THR A 6 42.76 -41.63 -78.99
C THR A 6 41.43 -42.34 -79.13
N ALA A 7 41.29 -43.50 -78.49
CA ALA A 7 40.03 -44.23 -78.37
C ALA A 7 39.17 -43.62 -77.15
N ALA A 8 38.08 -42.98 -77.51
CA ALA A 8 37.12 -42.51 -76.52
C ALA A 8 36.32 -43.67 -75.93
N VAL A 9 36.34 -43.84 -74.59
CA VAL A 9 35.52 -44.81 -73.90
C VAL A 9 34.07 -44.27 -73.83
N PRO A 10 33.04 -45.01 -74.25
CA PRO A 10 31.64 -44.52 -74.20
C PRO A 10 31.12 -44.55 -72.74
N VAL A 11 30.83 -43.39 -72.17
CA VAL A 11 30.12 -43.25 -70.99
C VAL A 11 28.65 -43.71 -71.19
N ARG A 12 28.32 -44.90 -70.71
CA ARG A 12 26.97 -45.46 -70.74
C ARG A 12 26.08 -44.59 -69.90
N ARG A 13 25.31 -43.67 -70.45
CA ARG A 13 24.19 -42.91 -69.76
C ARG A 13 23.10 -43.95 -69.48
N ILE A 14 22.98 -44.32 -68.16
CA ILE A 14 21.89 -45.14 -67.72
C ILE A 14 20.63 -44.28 -67.78
N SER A 15 19.66 -44.61 -68.62
CA SER A 15 18.44 -43.89 -68.77
C SER A 15 17.60 -44.06 -67.50
N LEU A 16 17.08 -42.95 -66.96
CA LEU A 16 16.22 -42.95 -65.82
C LEU A 16 15.03 -43.95 -65.89
N ARG A 17 14.52 -44.21 -67.16
CA ARG A 17 13.49 -45.21 -67.43
C ARG A 17 13.95 -46.66 -67.20
N ALA A 18 15.22 -46.99 -67.40
CA ALA A 18 15.79 -48.35 -67.22
C ALA A 18 16.01 -48.61 -65.68
N LEU A 19 16.36 -47.59 -64.89
CA LEU A 19 16.43 -47.65 -63.41
C LEU A 19 15.06 -47.88 -62.82
N TRP A 20 14.01 -47.22 -63.31
CA TRP A 20 12.63 -47.38 -62.81
C TRP A 20 12.01 -48.79 -63.07
N ARG A 21 12.54 -49.56 -63.97
CA ARG A 21 12.09 -50.96 -64.21
C ARG A 21 12.59 -51.92 -63.14
N ARG A 22 13.59 -51.60 -62.36
CA ARG A 22 14.09 -52.42 -61.26
C ARG A 22 13.16 -52.28 -60.04
N TRP A 23 12.51 -53.45 -59.66
CA TRP A 23 11.53 -53.49 -58.63
C TRP A 23 12.01 -52.85 -57.26
N TRP A 24 13.28 -53.08 -56.92
CA TRP A 24 13.89 -52.52 -55.68
C TRP A 24 14.08 -50.97 -55.75
N VAL A 25 14.28 -50.38 -56.94
CA VAL A 25 14.32 -48.93 -57.13
C VAL A 25 12.93 -48.29 -56.91
N ARG A 26 11.86 -48.97 -57.36
CA ARG A 26 10.48 -48.52 -57.13
C ARG A 26 10.12 -48.59 -55.68
N TRP A 27 10.44 -49.73 -55.03
CA TRP A 27 10.22 -49.89 -53.59
C TRP A 27 11.02 -48.86 -52.79
N GLY A 28 12.29 -48.61 -53.14
CA GLY A 28 13.12 -47.54 -52.56
C GLY A 28 12.53 -46.14 -52.73
N ALA A 29 11.98 -45.83 -53.95
CA ALA A 29 11.31 -44.55 -54.21
C ALA A 29 9.99 -44.41 -53.44
N TYR A 30 9.16 -45.50 -53.34
CA TYR A 30 7.95 -45.46 -52.49
C TYR A 30 8.26 -45.31 -51.01
N LEU A 31 9.32 -45.98 -50.56
CA LEU A 31 9.76 -45.87 -49.15
C LEU A 31 10.29 -44.47 -48.82
N LEU A 32 11.04 -43.85 -49.75
CA LEU A 32 11.50 -42.45 -49.62
C LEU A 32 10.32 -41.47 -49.70
N GLY A 33 9.35 -41.71 -50.59
CA GLY A 33 8.12 -40.91 -50.66
C GLY A 33 7.27 -41.02 -49.37
N LEU A 34 7.10 -42.21 -48.85
CA LEU A 34 6.40 -42.46 -47.60
C LEU A 34 7.15 -41.81 -46.41
N LEU A 35 8.50 -41.89 -46.39
CA LEU A 35 9.33 -41.21 -45.39
C LEU A 35 9.21 -39.71 -45.50
N ALA A 36 9.21 -39.14 -46.70
CA ALA A 36 9.02 -37.70 -46.91
C ALA A 36 7.64 -37.21 -46.47
N VAL A 37 6.58 -37.98 -46.74
CA VAL A 37 5.23 -37.69 -46.25
C VAL A 37 5.19 -37.80 -44.73
N ALA A 38 5.76 -38.87 -44.14
CA ALA A 38 5.83 -39.04 -42.70
C ALA A 38 6.61 -37.89 -42.02
N LEU A 39 7.73 -37.46 -42.57
CA LEU A 39 8.49 -36.30 -42.11
C LEU A 39 7.71 -34.98 -42.26
N GLY A 40 6.97 -34.82 -43.35
CA GLY A 40 6.08 -33.68 -43.57
C GLY A 40 4.96 -33.62 -42.55
N VAL A 41 4.29 -34.74 -42.29
CA VAL A 41 3.26 -34.85 -41.23
C VAL A 41 3.86 -34.61 -39.84
N PHE A 42 5.02 -35.23 -39.58
CA PHE A 42 5.74 -34.98 -38.31
C PHE A 42 6.05 -33.51 -38.11
N TRP A 43 6.56 -32.84 -39.13
CA TRP A 43 6.86 -31.40 -39.09
C TRP A 43 5.61 -30.55 -38.89
N LEU A 44 4.51 -30.85 -39.58
CA LEU A 44 3.22 -30.13 -39.44
C LEU A 44 2.62 -30.29 -38.06
N VAL A 45 2.71 -31.48 -37.47
CA VAL A 45 2.07 -31.78 -36.18
C VAL A 45 2.93 -31.31 -34.96
N PHE A 46 4.26 -31.46 -35.08
CA PHE A 46 5.12 -31.30 -33.90
C PHE A 46 6.11 -30.13 -33.97
N ALA A 47 6.56 -29.74 -35.17
CA ALA A 47 7.65 -28.77 -35.32
C ALA A 47 7.23 -27.39 -35.84
N ARG A 48 6.10 -27.30 -36.58
CA ARG A 48 5.65 -26.05 -37.18
C ARG A 48 5.40 -24.93 -36.19
N ASP A 49 4.72 -25.23 -35.09
CA ASP A 49 4.26 -24.25 -34.10
C ASP A 49 5.10 -24.30 -32.80
N LEU A 50 6.40 -24.64 -32.92
CA LEU A 50 7.29 -24.59 -31.76
C LEU A 50 7.63 -23.15 -31.37
N PRO A 51 7.60 -22.79 -30.09
CA PRO A 51 8.06 -21.49 -29.64
C PRO A 51 9.53 -21.22 -29.99
N SER A 52 9.86 -19.95 -30.25
CA SER A 52 11.27 -19.56 -30.47
C SER A 52 12.07 -19.69 -29.17
N VAL A 53 13.24 -20.32 -29.29
CA VAL A 53 14.20 -20.49 -28.19
C VAL A 53 14.94 -19.18 -27.88
N ASP A 54 14.98 -18.24 -28.84
CA ASP A 54 15.60 -16.92 -28.64
C ASP A 54 14.95 -16.16 -27.47
N LYS A 55 13.66 -16.46 -27.17
CA LYS A 55 12.98 -15.93 -25.99
C LYS A 55 13.66 -16.32 -24.68
N LEU A 56 14.41 -17.40 -24.62
CA LEU A 56 15.14 -17.82 -23.42
C LEU A 56 16.39 -16.98 -23.15
N LYS A 57 17.03 -16.43 -24.23
CA LYS A 57 18.17 -15.51 -24.07
C LYS A 57 17.78 -14.17 -23.49
N ALA A 58 16.56 -13.73 -23.80
CA ALA A 58 15.97 -12.49 -23.31
C ALA A 58 14.94 -12.74 -22.19
N TYR A 59 14.94 -13.95 -21.62
CA TYR A 59 13.97 -14.30 -20.59
C TYR A 59 14.35 -13.63 -19.27
N GLU A 60 13.49 -12.74 -18.84
CA GLU A 60 13.57 -12.10 -17.54
C GLU A 60 12.54 -12.75 -16.60
N PRO A 61 12.98 -13.45 -15.55
CA PRO A 61 12.05 -14.06 -14.59
C PRO A 61 11.24 -13.00 -13.86
N PRO A 62 9.99 -13.30 -13.46
CA PRO A 62 9.22 -12.41 -12.62
C PRO A 62 9.94 -12.21 -11.28
N LEU A 63 10.31 -10.98 -10.99
CA LEU A 63 10.95 -10.59 -9.72
C LEU A 63 9.98 -9.79 -8.85
N PRO A 64 10.06 -9.92 -7.51
CA PRO A 64 9.24 -9.16 -6.60
C PRO A 64 9.60 -7.67 -6.62
N THR A 65 8.61 -6.81 -6.46
CA THR A 65 8.85 -5.39 -6.22
C THR A 65 9.20 -5.16 -4.75
N ASN A 66 10.35 -4.54 -4.50
CA ASN A 66 10.84 -4.22 -3.17
C ASN A 66 10.50 -2.77 -2.80
N VAL A 67 9.78 -2.60 -1.69
CA VAL A 67 9.35 -1.30 -1.18
C VAL A 67 10.17 -0.91 0.05
N ARG A 68 10.68 0.31 0.03
CA ARG A 68 11.54 0.88 1.08
C ARG A 68 10.93 2.15 1.66
N GLY A 69 11.22 2.40 2.92
CA GLY A 69 10.85 3.65 3.59
C GLY A 69 11.66 4.86 3.09
N ALA A 70 11.35 6.02 3.63
CA ALA A 70 12.08 7.25 3.33
C ALA A 70 13.57 7.17 3.70
N ASP A 71 13.91 6.36 4.70
CA ASP A 71 15.25 6.04 5.16
C ASP A 71 16.01 5.05 4.26
N GLY A 72 15.34 4.47 3.26
CA GLY A 72 15.88 3.42 2.38
C GLY A 72 15.80 2.00 2.96
N ALA A 73 15.39 1.82 4.21
CA ALA A 73 15.24 0.49 4.79
C ALA A 73 14.02 -0.25 4.22
N PRO A 74 14.08 -1.58 4.04
CA PRO A 74 12.97 -2.35 3.50
C PRO A 74 11.75 -2.33 4.45
N ILE A 75 10.55 -2.16 3.89
CA ILE A 75 9.29 -2.15 4.62
C ILE A 75 8.29 -3.17 4.11
N TYR A 76 8.35 -3.52 2.81
CA TYR A 76 7.44 -4.48 2.20
C TYR A 76 8.01 -5.05 0.90
N SER A 77 7.42 -6.17 0.44
CA SER A 77 7.72 -6.75 -0.87
C SER A 77 6.42 -7.26 -1.50
N TYR A 78 6.13 -6.84 -2.73
CA TYR A 78 5.01 -7.36 -3.50
C TYR A 78 5.49 -8.54 -4.33
N ALA A 79 5.07 -9.72 -3.95
CA ALA A 79 5.43 -10.95 -4.63
C ALA A 79 4.21 -11.89 -4.69
N ARG A 80 3.89 -12.42 -5.87
CA ARG A 80 3.02 -13.59 -6.02
C ARG A 80 3.84 -14.87 -5.89
N GLU A 81 5.06 -14.81 -6.40
CA GLU A 81 6.06 -15.88 -6.36
C GLU A 81 7.31 -15.33 -5.70
N ARG A 82 7.94 -16.11 -4.84
CA ARG A 82 9.21 -15.73 -4.26
C ARG A 82 10.31 -16.26 -5.16
N ARG A 83 11.14 -15.36 -5.70
CA ARG A 83 12.30 -15.67 -6.54
C ARG A 83 13.47 -14.81 -6.11
N VAL A 84 14.64 -15.41 -6.16
CA VAL A 84 15.93 -14.74 -6.10
C VAL A 84 16.73 -15.32 -7.26
N GLU A 85 17.24 -14.46 -8.12
CA GLU A 85 18.02 -14.87 -9.30
C GLU A 85 19.49 -14.93 -8.96
N LEU A 86 20.13 -16.07 -9.21
CA LEU A 86 21.54 -16.31 -8.99
C LEU A 86 22.21 -16.69 -10.30
N ALA A 87 23.45 -16.22 -10.51
CA ALA A 87 24.29 -16.69 -11.59
C ALA A 87 24.86 -18.07 -11.29
N TYR A 88 25.24 -18.83 -12.34
CA TYR A 88 25.72 -20.21 -12.17
C TYR A 88 26.85 -20.37 -11.15
N ASN A 89 27.77 -19.43 -11.08
CA ASN A 89 28.93 -19.43 -10.18
C ASN A 89 28.56 -19.11 -8.72
N GLU A 90 27.35 -18.68 -8.44
CA GLU A 90 26.85 -18.40 -7.07
C GLU A 90 26.22 -19.64 -6.42
N TYR A 91 25.97 -20.70 -7.20
CA TYR A 91 25.44 -21.93 -6.64
C TYR A 91 26.51 -22.79 -5.95
N PRO A 92 26.23 -23.29 -4.73
CA PRO A 92 27.11 -24.29 -4.13
C PRO A 92 27.28 -25.50 -5.05
N PRO A 93 28.50 -25.98 -5.34
CA PRO A 93 28.70 -27.10 -6.26
C PRO A 93 28.00 -28.39 -5.82
N LEU A 94 27.82 -28.63 -4.54
CA LEU A 94 27.10 -29.77 -3.99
C LEU A 94 25.60 -29.69 -4.25
N LEU A 95 25.02 -28.48 -4.31
CA LEU A 95 23.61 -28.28 -4.69
C LEU A 95 23.39 -28.76 -6.14
N VAL A 96 24.18 -28.26 -7.08
CA VAL A 96 24.11 -28.65 -8.49
C VAL A 96 24.21 -30.17 -8.62
N LYS A 97 25.20 -30.79 -7.95
CA LYS A 97 25.40 -32.24 -7.94
C LYS A 97 24.21 -33.01 -7.33
N ALA A 98 23.54 -32.47 -6.32
CA ALA A 98 22.35 -33.09 -5.75
C ALA A 98 21.17 -33.12 -6.72
N PHE A 99 20.92 -31.99 -7.45
CA PHE A 99 19.90 -31.92 -8.50
C PHE A 99 20.23 -32.83 -9.69
N LEU A 100 21.50 -32.90 -10.12
CA LEU A 100 21.93 -33.82 -11.15
C LEU A 100 21.71 -35.28 -10.73
N ALA A 101 22.06 -35.67 -9.51
CA ALA A 101 21.86 -37.03 -8.98
C ALA A 101 20.36 -37.36 -8.89
N ALA A 102 19.50 -36.40 -8.59
CA ALA A 102 18.07 -36.57 -8.43
C ALA A 102 17.30 -36.68 -9.75
N GLU A 103 17.66 -35.86 -10.74
CA GLU A 103 16.87 -35.60 -11.94
C GLU A 103 17.56 -36.02 -13.24
N ASP A 104 18.87 -35.78 -13.41
CA ASP A 104 19.56 -35.96 -14.68
C ASP A 104 21.08 -36.13 -14.51
N LYS A 105 21.49 -37.37 -14.18
CA LYS A 105 22.88 -37.67 -13.85
C LYS A 105 23.87 -37.50 -15.00
N THR A 106 23.40 -37.62 -16.25
CA THR A 106 24.19 -37.53 -17.49
C THR A 106 24.01 -36.18 -18.19
N PHE A 107 23.50 -35.17 -17.46
CA PHE A 107 23.18 -33.85 -18.02
C PHE A 107 24.30 -33.22 -18.85
N PHE A 108 25.55 -33.32 -18.41
CA PHE A 108 26.70 -32.76 -19.12
C PHE A 108 27.18 -33.61 -20.31
N GLU A 109 26.64 -34.82 -20.49
CA GLU A 109 27.09 -35.78 -21.53
C GLU A 109 26.15 -35.83 -22.72
N HIS A 110 24.83 -35.65 -22.53
CA HIS A 110 23.83 -35.71 -23.60
C HIS A 110 23.51 -34.32 -24.20
N HIS A 111 22.85 -34.31 -25.37
CA HIS A 111 22.40 -33.09 -26.07
C HIS A 111 20.87 -32.94 -26.02
N GLY A 112 20.35 -32.56 -24.87
CA GLY A 112 18.92 -32.26 -24.63
C GLY A 112 18.05 -33.46 -24.30
N VAL A 113 18.34 -34.63 -24.83
CA VAL A 113 17.63 -35.90 -24.59
C VAL A 113 18.63 -37.01 -24.25
N ASP A 114 18.42 -37.66 -23.12
CA ASP A 114 19.18 -38.86 -22.72
C ASP A 114 18.51 -40.09 -23.33
N PHE A 115 18.98 -40.52 -24.54
CA PHE A 115 18.45 -41.70 -25.23
C PHE A 115 18.67 -43.03 -24.46
N PRO A 116 19.84 -43.30 -23.85
CA PRO A 116 20.04 -44.47 -22.99
C PRO A 116 19.10 -44.49 -21.78
N GLY A 117 18.94 -43.34 -21.10
CA GLY A 117 18.02 -43.18 -19.98
C GLY A 117 16.56 -43.36 -20.39
N LEU A 118 16.17 -42.85 -21.57
CA LEU A 118 14.82 -43.02 -22.11
C LEU A 118 14.51 -44.47 -22.41
N ALA A 119 15.45 -45.20 -23.04
CA ALA A 119 15.31 -46.62 -23.34
C ALA A 119 15.17 -47.44 -22.02
N GLY A 120 15.99 -47.13 -21.01
CA GLY A 120 15.88 -47.70 -19.70
C GLY A 120 14.54 -47.44 -18.99
N ALA A 121 13.99 -46.22 -19.14
CA ALA A 121 12.68 -45.86 -18.58
C ALA A 121 11.53 -46.59 -19.29
N VAL A 122 11.59 -46.77 -20.62
CA VAL A 122 10.61 -47.58 -21.39
C VAL A 122 10.65 -49.05 -20.97
N PHE A 123 11.84 -49.60 -20.81
CA PHE A 123 12.00 -50.98 -20.32
C PHE A 123 11.46 -51.17 -18.91
N ASP A 124 11.75 -50.25 -17.99
CA ASP A 124 11.22 -50.26 -16.63
C ASP A 124 9.69 -50.13 -16.61
N TYR A 125 9.12 -49.28 -17.49
CA TYR A 125 7.67 -49.14 -17.68
C TYR A 125 7.05 -50.48 -18.14
N ALA A 126 7.64 -51.12 -19.16
CA ALA A 126 7.15 -52.40 -19.66
C ALA A 126 7.20 -53.50 -18.60
N ARG A 127 8.27 -53.52 -17.77
CA ARG A 127 8.45 -54.51 -16.69
C ARG A 127 7.45 -54.28 -15.54
N LYS A 128 7.08 -53.02 -15.25
CA LYS A 128 6.16 -52.65 -14.16
C LYS A 128 4.72 -52.52 -14.64
N PHE A 129 4.43 -52.74 -15.91
CA PHE A 129 3.09 -52.66 -16.45
C PHE A 129 2.17 -53.67 -15.76
N GLY A 130 1.06 -53.19 -15.20
CA GLY A 130 0.11 -53.99 -14.44
C GLY A 130 0.47 -54.27 -12.98
N THR A 131 1.63 -53.85 -12.46
CA THR A 131 2.03 -54.05 -11.06
C THR A 131 1.60 -52.93 -10.12
N GLY A 132 0.99 -51.84 -10.60
CA GLY A 132 0.67 -50.66 -9.80
C GLY A 132 1.90 -49.81 -9.38
N GLN A 133 3.11 -50.24 -9.71
CA GLN A 133 4.34 -49.49 -9.43
C GLN A 133 4.61 -48.44 -10.51
N ARG A 134 5.02 -47.25 -10.09
CA ARG A 134 5.41 -46.19 -11.04
C ARG A 134 6.78 -46.47 -11.66
N ALA A 135 6.86 -46.35 -12.98
CA ALA A 135 8.12 -46.44 -13.72
C ALA A 135 9.04 -45.25 -13.42
N ARG A 136 10.33 -45.44 -13.71
CA ARG A 136 11.36 -44.40 -13.64
C ARG A 136 11.01 -43.21 -14.56
N GLY A 137 11.20 -41.98 -14.13
CA GLY A 137 11.11 -40.80 -15.00
C GLY A 137 12.31 -40.75 -15.94
N GLY A 138 12.08 -40.47 -17.22
CA GLY A 138 13.12 -40.34 -18.25
C GLY A 138 13.19 -38.95 -18.88
N SER A 139 12.82 -37.89 -18.17
CA SER A 139 12.91 -36.51 -18.66
C SER A 139 14.20 -35.86 -18.16
N THR A 140 14.91 -35.18 -19.06
CA THR A 140 16.13 -34.43 -18.76
C THR A 140 15.81 -33.06 -18.14
N ILE A 141 16.81 -32.44 -17.51
CA ILE A 141 16.71 -31.04 -17.01
C ILE A 141 16.35 -30.10 -18.15
N THR A 142 16.97 -30.26 -19.35
CA THR A 142 16.66 -29.40 -20.52
C THR A 142 15.21 -29.57 -20.98
N GLN A 143 14.64 -30.78 -20.92
CA GLN A 143 13.22 -31.02 -21.21
C GLN A 143 12.31 -30.37 -20.16
N GLN A 144 12.73 -30.31 -18.90
CA GLN A 144 11.98 -29.64 -17.83
C GLN A 144 12.02 -28.12 -18.03
N VAL A 145 13.14 -27.53 -18.47
CA VAL A 145 13.24 -26.12 -18.86
C VAL A 145 12.30 -25.81 -20.04
N ALA A 146 12.34 -26.62 -21.09
CA ALA A 146 11.43 -26.49 -22.25
C ALA A 146 9.96 -26.53 -21.83
N LYS A 147 9.59 -27.46 -20.96
CA LYS A 147 8.23 -27.60 -20.41
C LYS A 147 7.83 -26.37 -19.61
N ASN A 148 8.65 -25.95 -18.63
CA ASN A 148 8.27 -24.94 -17.66
C ASN A 148 8.25 -23.51 -18.25
N LEU A 149 9.10 -23.21 -19.24
CA LEU A 149 9.26 -21.87 -19.78
C LEU A 149 8.62 -21.66 -21.16
N LEU A 150 8.42 -22.72 -21.96
CA LEU A 150 8.01 -22.55 -23.36
C LEU A 150 6.67 -23.21 -23.71
N ILE A 151 6.30 -24.35 -23.08
CA ILE A 151 5.15 -25.16 -23.49
C ILE A 151 4.00 -25.13 -22.48
N GLY A 152 4.31 -25.02 -21.16
CA GLY A 152 3.34 -25.13 -20.08
C GLY A 152 3.02 -26.57 -19.62
N ASN A 153 2.07 -26.72 -18.70
CA ASN A 153 1.82 -27.94 -17.94
C ASN A 153 0.69 -28.84 -18.49
N GLU A 154 0.04 -28.49 -19.59
CA GLU A 154 -1.03 -29.31 -20.16
C GLU A 154 -0.53 -30.71 -20.53
N TYR A 155 -1.24 -31.76 -20.09
CA TYR A 155 -0.82 -33.16 -20.35
C TYR A 155 -1.29 -33.62 -21.72
N SER A 156 -0.34 -33.86 -22.65
CA SER A 156 -0.62 -34.53 -23.93
C SER A 156 0.59 -35.32 -24.40
N PRO A 157 0.40 -36.43 -25.17
CA PRO A 157 1.50 -37.16 -25.78
C PRO A 157 2.32 -36.31 -26.76
N THR A 158 1.66 -35.40 -27.48
CA THR A 158 2.28 -34.44 -28.42
C THR A 158 3.22 -33.47 -27.73
N ARG A 159 2.89 -33.07 -26.49
CA ARG A 159 3.77 -32.23 -25.68
C ARG A 159 5.12 -32.87 -25.43
N LYS A 160 5.17 -34.17 -25.14
CA LYS A 160 6.44 -34.87 -24.83
C LYS A 160 7.41 -34.90 -26.02
N ILE A 161 6.87 -34.98 -27.24
CA ILE A 161 7.67 -34.88 -28.46
C ILE A 161 8.16 -33.43 -28.65
N ARG A 162 7.30 -32.44 -28.44
CA ARG A 162 7.66 -31.02 -28.49
C ARG A 162 8.71 -30.65 -27.44
N GLU A 163 8.62 -31.17 -26.21
CA GLU A 163 9.65 -31.02 -25.18
C GLU A 163 11.02 -31.52 -25.67
N ALA A 164 11.07 -32.70 -26.29
CA ALA A 164 12.31 -33.26 -26.82
C ALA A 164 12.90 -32.44 -27.94
N LEU A 165 12.07 -31.96 -28.90
CA LEU A 165 12.50 -31.13 -30.00
C LEU A 165 13.02 -29.76 -29.50
N LEU A 166 12.34 -29.16 -28.53
CA LEU A 166 12.78 -27.92 -27.93
C LEU A 166 14.03 -28.09 -27.08
N ALA A 167 14.16 -29.18 -26.35
CA ALA A 167 15.38 -29.47 -25.59
C ALA A 167 16.62 -29.52 -26.50
N TYR A 168 16.50 -30.09 -27.70
CA TYR A 168 17.58 -30.10 -28.70
C TYR A 168 17.93 -28.66 -29.13
N LYS A 169 16.92 -27.85 -29.47
CA LYS A 169 17.13 -26.46 -29.86
C LYS A 169 17.71 -25.59 -28.74
N ILE A 170 17.31 -25.85 -27.48
CA ILE A 170 17.85 -25.16 -26.30
C ILE A 170 19.34 -25.41 -26.17
N GLU A 171 19.78 -26.65 -26.32
CA GLU A 171 21.19 -27.05 -26.23
C GLU A 171 22.06 -26.53 -27.43
N GLU A 172 21.43 -26.23 -28.58
CA GLU A 172 22.10 -25.52 -29.67
C GLU A 172 22.30 -24.03 -29.39
N THR A 173 21.48 -23.47 -28.51
CA THR A 173 21.37 -22.02 -28.27
C THR A 173 22.06 -21.57 -27.00
N LEU A 174 21.99 -22.37 -25.94
CA LEU A 174 22.47 -22.11 -24.58
C LEU A 174 23.52 -23.14 -24.16
N THR A 175 24.47 -22.70 -23.36
CA THR A 175 25.46 -23.59 -22.71
C THR A 175 24.79 -24.41 -21.60
N LYS A 176 25.39 -25.55 -21.25
CA LYS A 176 24.94 -26.39 -20.12
C LYS A 176 24.83 -25.59 -18.81
N GLN A 177 25.76 -24.66 -18.57
CA GLN A 177 25.74 -23.80 -17.38
C GLN A 177 24.52 -22.86 -17.40
N GLN A 178 24.22 -22.24 -18.53
CA GLN A 178 23.02 -21.38 -18.66
C GLN A 178 21.71 -22.17 -18.52
N ILE A 179 21.67 -23.42 -18.99
CA ILE A 179 20.48 -24.26 -18.85
C ILE A 179 20.23 -24.65 -17.38
N ILE A 180 21.29 -25.03 -16.65
CA ILE A 180 21.14 -25.37 -15.21
C ILE A 180 20.82 -24.13 -14.36
N GLU A 181 21.37 -22.96 -14.73
CA GLU A 181 21.05 -21.67 -14.12
C GLU A 181 19.58 -21.33 -14.28
N LEU A 182 19.04 -21.40 -15.50
CA LEU A 182 17.61 -21.23 -15.79
C LEU A 182 16.76 -22.25 -15.01
N TYR A 183 17.19 -23.51 -14.95
CA TYR A 183 16.46 -24.55 -14.24
C TYR A 183 16.38 -24.25 -12.73
N LEU A 184 17.52 -24.00 -12.10
CA LEU A 184 17.62 -23.80 -10.65
C LEU A 184 16.95 -22.48 -10.20
N ASN A 185 16.87 -21.46 -11.06
CA ASN A 185 16.15 -20.22 -10.80
C ASN A 185 14.64 -20.35 -11.00
N GLN A 186 14.17 -21.33 -11.82
CA GLN A 186 12.76 -21.36 -12.25
C GLN A 186 11.92 -22.49 -11.64
N ILE A 187 12.57 -23.55 -11.16
CA ILE A 187 11.86 -24.74 -10.71
C ILE A 187 11.00 -24.45 -9.47
N PHE A 188 9.73 -24.89 -9.52
CA PHE A 188 8.83 -24.78 -8.37
C PHE A 188 9.15 -25.82 -7.31
N LEU A 189 9.42 -25.40 -6.09
CA LEU A 189 9.86 -26.24 -4.98
C LEU A 189 8.87 -26.25 -3.80
N GLY A 190 7.65 -25.74 -3.99
CA GLY A 190 6.65 -25.67 -2.95
C GLY A 190 6.72 -24.39 -2.12
N ARG A 191 5.81 -24.21 -1.16
CA ARG A 191 5.74 -23.04 -0.27
C ARG A 191 5.81 -21.68 -1.02
N ASN A 192 5.26 -21.65 -2.23
CA ASN A 192 5.31 -20.49 -3.14
C ASN A 192 6.76 -20.06 -3.51
N ALA A 193 7.72 -20.97 -3.40
CA ALA A 193 9.11 -20.74 -3.75
C ALA A 193 9.43 -21.27 -5.17
N TYR A 194 9.90 -20.38 -6.01
CA TYR A 194 10.44 -20.66 -7.33
C TYR A 194 11.94 -20.39 -7.31
N GLY A 195 12.72 -21.39 -7.71
CA GLY A 195 14.17 -21.40 -7.58
C GLY A 195 14.66 -21.84 -6.21
N VAL A 196 15.92 -22.31 -6.22
CA VAL A 196 16.54 -22.98 -5.06
C VAL A 196 16.83 -22.04 -3.91
N GLU A 197 17.19 -20.78 -4.19
CA GLU A 197 17.47 -19.77 -3.16
C GLU A 197 16.18 -19.39 -2.41
N ALA A 198 15.10 -19.13 -3.15
CA ALA A 198 13.80 -18.87 -2.54
C ALA A 198 13.31 -20.07 -1.71
N ALA A 199 13.60 -21.30 -2.16
CA ALA A 199 13.26 -22.53 -1.42
C ALA A 199 14.13 -22.69 -0.16
N SER A 200 15.42 -22.40 -0.21
CA SER A 200 16.30 -22.38 0.96
C SER A 200 15.72 -21.51 2.07
N HIS A 201 15.36 -20.28 1.74
CA HIS A 201 14.71 -19.39 2.68
C HIS A 201 13.32 -19.86 3.14
N ALA A 202 12.53 -20.50 2.25
CA ALA A 202 11.18 -20.96 2.61
C ALA A 202 11.16 -22.18 3.53
N TYR A 203 12.16 -23.03 3.44
CA TYR A 203 12.24 -24.27 4.22
C TYR A 203 13.19 -24.16 5.42
N PHE A 204 14.27 -23.36 5.33
CA PHE A 204 15.33 -23.35 6.32
C PHE A 204 15.67 -21.96 6.88
N ASP A 205 15.19 -20.87 6.25
CA ASP A 205 15.55 -19.46 6.52
C ASP A 205 17.07 -19.20 6.49
N LYS A 206 17.75 -19.86 5.53
CA LYS A 206 19.19 -19.82 5.32
C LYS A 206 19.53 -19.45 3.87
N GLU A 207 20.71 -18.84 3.67
CA GLU A 207 21.33 -18.75 2.34
C GLU A 207 21.79 -20.14 1.88
N LEU A 208 21.99 -20.35 0.55
CA LEU A 208 22.34 -21.69 0.03
C LEU A 208 23.66 -22.24 0.52
N ASP A 209 24.65 -21.38 0.78
CA ASP A 209 25.97 -21.73 1.28
C ASP A 209 25.96 -22.17 2.76
N GLU A 210 24.92 -21.81 3.50
CA GLU A 210 24.73 -22.23 4.91
C GLU A 210 24.03 -23.59 5.05
N LEU A 211 23.57 -24.18 3.93
CA LEU A 211 22.84 -25.44 3.96
C LEU A 211 23.75 -26.66 4.15
N SER A 212 23.35 -27.59 5.02
CA SER A 212 24.02 -28.89 5.12
C SER A 212 23.77 -29.76 3.89
N LEU A 213 24.62 -30.80 3.68
CA LEU A 213 24.44 -31.73 2.59
C LEU A 213 23.06 -32.41 2.63
N GLY A 214 22.54 -32.70 3.81
CA GLY A 214 21.20 -33.25 4.02
C GLY A 214 20.10 -32.28 3.56
N GLN A 215 20.25 -30.97 3.81
CA GLN A 215 19.33 -29.93 3.38
C GLN A 215 19.41 -29.68 1.86
N LEU A 216 20.60 -29.67 1.27
CA LEU A 216 20.80 -29.58 -0.18
C LEU A 216 20.13 -30.76 -0.93
N ALA A 217 20.33 -31.99 -0.41
CA ALA A 217 19.68 -33.17 -0.97
C ALA A 217 18.16 -33.15 -0.80
N TYR A 218 17.64 -32.50 0.27
CA TYR A 218 16.21 -32.32 0.47
C TYR A 218 15.62 -31.35 -0.56
N LEU A 219 16.26 -30.23 -0.88
CA LEU A 219 15.78 -29.33 -1.95
C LEU A 219 15.69 -30.08 -3.29
N ALA A 220 16.64 -30.96 -3.59
CA ALA A 220 16.69 -31.70 -4.85
C ALA A 220 15.58 -32.77 -5.01
N ILE A 221 14.83 -33.14 -3.97
CA ILE A 221 13.68 -34.04 -4.11
C ILE A 221 12.38 -33.33 -4.49
N LEU A 222 12.30 -32.03 -4.25
CA LEU A 222 11.06 -31.23 -4.36
C LEU A 222 10.52 -31.09 -5.81
N PRO A 223 11.34 -31.03 -6.89
CA PRO A 223 10.81 -30.92 -8.26
C PRO A 223 9.82 -32.02 -8.63
N LYS A 224 9.99 -33.21 -8.05
CA LYS A 224 9.10 -34.37 -8.31
C LYS A 224 7.69 -34.19 -7.78
N GLY A 225 7.46 -33.28 -6.85
CA GLY A 225 6.16 -32.98 -6.28
C GLY A 225 6.32 -32.47 -4.84
N PRO A 226 6.43 -31.16 -4.61
CA PRO A 226 6.69 -30.59 -3.29
C PRO A 226 5.68 -31.00 -2.21
N SER A 227 4.40 -31.07 -2.58
CA SER A 227 3.32 -31.49 -1.67
C SER A 227 3.42 -32.96 -1.21
N ASN A 228 4.15 -33.81 -1.96
CA ASN A 228 4.33 -35.22 -1.60
C ASN A 228 5.48 -35.45 -0.61
N TYR A 229 6.35 -34.47 -0.45
CA TYR A 229 7.55 -34.51 0.37
C TYR A 229 7.58 -33.35 1.37
N ASP A 230 6.40 -32.83 1.75
CA ASP A 230 6.30 -31.80 2.79
C ASP A 230 6.81 -32.37 4.13
N PRO A 231 7.78 -31.69 4.79
CA PRO A 231 8.49 -32.23 5.95
C PRO A 231 7.64 -32.32 7.22
N PHE A 232 6.46 -31.68 7.21
CA PHE A 232 5.53 -31.73 8.35
C PHE A 232 4.31 -32.62 8.11
N ARG A 233 4.01 -32.90 6.84
CA ARG A 233 2.88 -33.73 6.46
C ARG A 233 3.25 -35.23 6.38
N ASP A 234 4.45 -35.53 5.85
CA ASP A 234 4.94 -36.91 5.65
C ASP A 234 6.48 -36.91 5.76
N THR A 235 6.97 -36.79 6.99
CA THR A 235 8.41 -36.69 7.31
C THR A 235 9.17 -37.95 6.85
N ASP A 236 8.61 -39.12 7.05
CA ASP A 236 9.29 -40.38 6.73
C ASP A 236 9.51 -40.52 5.23
N ARG A 237 8.51 -40.20 4.44
CA ARG A 237 8.58 -40.21 2.98
C ARG A 237 9.58 -39.19 2.44
N ALA A 238 9.63 -38.00 3.06
CA ALA A 238 10.61 -36.96 2.72
C ALA A 238 12.04 -37.42 3.03
N LEU A 239 12.27 -38.05 4.21
CA LEU A 239 13.55 -38.63 4.61
C LEU A 239 13.97 -39.77 3.68
N GLU A 240 13.08 -40.70 3.38
CA GLU A 240 13.34 -41.81 2.47
C GLU A 240 13.81 -41.32 1.11
N ARG A 241 13.11 -40.32 0.54
CA ARG A 241 13.46 -39.76 -0.76
C ARG A 241 14.76 -38.94 -0.72
N ARG A 242 15.00 -38.16 0.34
CA ARG A 242 16.28 -37.46 0.55
C ARG A 242 17.44 -38.47 0.60
N ASN A 243 17.29 -39.51 1.36
CA ASN A 243 18.32 -40.57 1.52
C ASN A 243 18.55 -41.31 0.19
N TYR A 244 17.52 -41.43 -0.67
CA TYR A 244 17.71 -41.93 -2.04
C TYR A 244 18.64 -41.02 -2.83
N VAL A 245 18.46 -39.72 -2.80
CA VAL A 245 19.33 -38.75 -3.50
C VAL A 245 20.75 -38.83 -2.96
N LEU A 246 20.96 -38.90 -1.66
CA LEU A 246 22.30 -39.06 -1.07
C LEU A 246 23.00 -40.37 -1.58
N ARG A 247 22.27 -41.49 -1.70
CA ARG A 247 22.80 -42.72 -2.28
C ARG A 247 23.18 -42.56 -3.78
N GLU A 248 22.37 -41.83 -4.55
CA GLU A 248 22.71 -41.58 -5.97
C GLU A 248 23.92 -40.61 -6.05
N MET A 249 24.09 -39.66 -5.15
CA MET A 249 25.29 -38.82 -5.09
C MET A 249 26.57 -39.65 -4.81
N VAL A 250 26.50 -40.66 -3.96
CA VAL A 250 27.62 -41.59 -3.75
C VAL A 250 27.90 -42.42 -5.02
N ARG A 251 26.85 -42.97 -5.67
CA ARG A 251 26.98 -43.79 -6.90
C ARG A 251 27.61 -43.00 -8.05
N ASN A 252 27.37 -41.73 -8.11
CA ASN A 252 27.95 -40.85 -9.15
C ASN A 252 29.29 -40.21 -8.72
N GLY A 253 29.85 -40.60 -7.57
CA GLY A 253 31.13 -40.11 -7.09
C GLY A 253 31.13 -38.63 -6.66
N PHE A 254 29.96 -38.07 -6.37
CA PHE A 254 29.84 -36.63 -5.99
C PHE A 254 30.15 -36.42 -4.50
N VAL A 255 29.91 -37.41 -3.66
CA VAL A 255 30.24 -37.44 -2.23
C VAL A 255 30.72 -38.81 -1.80
N THR A 256 31.42 -38.87 -0.68
CA THR A 256 31.83 -40.18 -0.10
C THR A 256 30.67 -40.87 0.64
N ALA A 257 30.77 -42.17 0.81
CA ALA A 257 29.77 -42.91 1.58
C ALA A 257 29.65 -42.40 3.05
N ALA A 258 30.76 -42.00 3.66
CA ALA A 258 30.77 -41.45 5.03
C ALA A 258 30.02 -40.11 5.12
N GLN A 259 30.23 -39.19 4.14
CA GLN A 259 29.51 -37.90 4.07
C GLN A 259 28.00 -38.15 3.88
N ALA A 260 27.61 -39.05 2.98
CA ALA A 260 26.20 -39.37 2.76
C ALA A 260 25.53 -40.02 3.97
N GLN A 261 26.26 -40.87 4.72
CA GLN A 261 25.75 -41.51 5.93
C GLN A 261 25.56 -40.49 7.06
N ALA A 262 26.50 -39.56 7.24
CA ALA A 262 26.39 -38.45 8.21
C ALA A 262 25.16 -37.59 7.88
N ALA A 263 25.03 -37.14 6.61
CA ALA A 263 23.88 -36.34 6.15
C ALA A 263 22.54 -37.08 6.27
N ALA A 264 22.51 -38.40 6.09
CA ALA A 264 21.30 -39.22 6.24
C ALA A 264 20.84 -39.33 7.70
N ALA A 265 21.74 -39.23 8.67
CA ALA A 265 21.44 -39.23 10.09
C ALA A 265 20.88 -37.90 10.60
N GLU A 266 21.08 -36.80 9.85
CA GLU A 266 20.58 -35.49 10.22
C GLU A 266 19.04 -35.39 10.04
N PRO A 267 18.29 -34.70 10.92
CA PRO A 267 16.90 -34.35 10.66
C PRO A 267 16.83 -33.39 9.45
N ILE A 268 15.65 -33.27 8.82
CA ILE A 268 15.47 -32.32 7.71
C ILE A 268 15.74 -30.90 8.19
N GLY A 269 15.35 -30.55 9.42
CA GLY A 269 15.58 -29.25 10.02
C GLY A 269 14.78 -28.11 9.37
N ALA A 270 13.66 -28.46 8.73
CA ALA A 270 12.81 -27.45 8.11
C ALA A 270 12.03 -26.64 9.15
N ILE A 271 11.80 -25.37 8.87
CA ILE A 271 11.01 -24.47 9.71
C ILE A 271 9.54 -24.48 9.29
N THR A 272 8.63 -24.33 10.28
CA THR A 272 7.19 -24.24 10.01
C THR A 272 6.78 -22.91 9.40
N HIS A 273 7.44 -21.85 9.80
CA HIS A 273 7.13 -20.49 9.38
C HIS A 273 8.40 -19.64 9.30
N ARG A 274 8.55 -18.88 8.20
CA ARG A 274 9.65 -17.92 8.04
C ARG A 274 9.33 -16.64 8.77
N THR A 275 10.24 -16.17 9.62
CA THR A 275 10.16 -14.82 10.20
C THR A 275 10.52 -13.79 9.11
N PRO A 276 9.70 -12.78 8.86
CA PRO A 276 10.07 -11.72 7.91
C PRO A 276 11.38 -11.06 8.32
N LYS A 277 12.31 -10.88 7.38
CA LYS A 277 13.61 -10.18 7.62
C LYS A 277 13.44 -8.68 7.91
N PHE A 278 12.23 -8.13 7.83
CA PHE A 278 11.91 -6.73 8.10
C PHE A 278 10.56 -6.59 8.79
N GLU A 279 10.47 -5.58 9.61
CA GLU A 279 9.23 -5.21 10.29
C GLU A 279 8.22 -4.65 9.27
N ARG A 280 7.01 -5.21 9.25
CA ARG A 280 5.93 -4.70 8.40
C ARG A 280 5.35 -3.45 9.03
N VAL A 281 5.53 -2.31 8.38
CA VAL A 281 5.03 -1.01 8.86
C VAL A 281 4.09 -0.41 7.82
N GLY A 282 3.01 0.22 8.29
CA GLY A 282 2.13 1.01 7.44
C GLY A 282 1.29 0.20 6.45
N GLY A 283 0.60 -0.85 6.90
CA GLY A 283 -0.17 -1.73 6.02
C GLY A 283 -1.12 -1.01 5.07
N TYR A 284 -1.82 0.05 5.52
CA TYR A 284 -2.66 0.89 4.65
C TYR A 284 -1.83 1.73 3.67
N PHE A 285 -0.67 2.22 4.10
CA PHE A 285 0.22 3.00 3.24
C PHE A 285 0.78 2.16 2.11
N VAL A 286 1.34 0.97 2.41
CA VAL A 286 1.91 0.10 1.38
C VAL A 286 0.86 -0.44 0.42
N GLU A 287 -0.39 -0.65 0.87
CA GLU A 287 -1.47 -1.01 -0.04
C GLU A 287 -1.83 0.13 -1.02
N GLU A 288 -1.76 1.37 -0.58
CA GLU A 288 -1.97 2.53 -1.45
C GLU A 288 -0.81 2.69 -2.45
N VAL A 289 0.44 2.47 -2.01
CA VAL A 289 1.62 2.39 -2.89
C VAL A 289 1.42 1.30 -3.95
N ARG A 290 0.94 0.10 -3.57
CA ARG A 290 0.62 -0.98 -4.52
C ARG A 290 -0.37 -0.54 -5.60
N ARG A 291 -1.46 0.13 -5.19
CA ARG A 291 -2.48 0.63 -6.11
C ARG A 291 -1.93 1.68 -7.07
N GLU A 292 -1.12 2.60 -6.56
CA GLU A 292 -0.47 3.62 -7.39
C GLU A 292 0.50 2.98 -8.40
N LEU A 293 1.31 2.01 -7.98
CA LEU A 293 2.22 1.29 -8.87
C LEU A 293 1.48 0.49 -9.93
N ILE A 294 0.40 -0.22 -9.56
CA ILE A 294 -0.44 -0.96 -10.53
C ILE A 294 -1.05 -0.01 -11.56
N ALA A 295 -1.56 1.13 -11.12
CA ALA A 295 -2.14 2.12 -12.03
C ALA A 295 -1.11 2.71 -13.01
N LYS A 296 0.18 2.77 -12.62
CA LYS A 296 1.27 3.31 -13.46
C LYS A 296 1.92 2.26 -14.34
N PHE A 297 2.15 1.05 -13.84
CA PHE A 297 3.04 0.06 -14.44
C PHE A 297 2.37 -1.28 -14.74
N GLY A 298 1.10 -1.46 -14.38
CA GLY A 298 0.40 -2.73 -14.51
C GLY A 298 0.64 -3.69 -13.36
N GLU A 299 -0.15 -4.75 -13.32
CA GLU A 299 -0.14 -5.73 -12.23
C GLU A 299 0.73 -6.94 -12.53
N GLN A 300 0.59 -7.52 -13.73
CA GLN A 300 1.19 -8.79 -14.13
C GLN A 300 2.18 -8.62 -15.29
N SER A 301 2.93 -9.67 -15.59
CA SER A 301 3.93 -9.68 -16.70
C SER A 301 3.34 -9.29 -18.05
N GLU A 302 2.07 -9.63 -18.31
CA GLU A 302 1.36 -9.30 -19.53
C GLU A 302 1.10 -7.79 -19.70
N ASP A 303 1.04 -7.05 -18.59
CA ASP A 303 0.80 -5.59 -18.59
C ASP A 303 2.07 -4.79 -18.97
N GLY A 304 3.25 -5.41 -18.83
CA GLY A 304 4.52 -4.79 -19.24
C GLY A 304 5.72 -5.18 -18.37
N PRO A 305 6.92 -4.75 -18.79
CA PRO A 305 8.19 -5.15 -18.16
C PRO A 305 8.37 -4.57 -16.74
N HIS A 306 7.65 -3.53 -16.40
CA HIS A 306 7.72 -2.86 -15.09
C HIS A 306 6.54 -3.20 -14.17
N SER A 307 5.80 -4.26 -14.45
CA SER A 307 4.63 -4.65 -13.66
C SER A 307 4.99 -4.97 -12.20
N VAL A 308 4.04 -4.73 -11.29
CA VAL A 308 4.28 -4.77 -9.84
C VAL A 308 4.72 -6.14 -9.34
N TYR A 309 4.17 -7.22 -9.92
CA TYR A 309 4.46 -8.60 -9.46
C TYR A 309 5.51 -9.34 -10.28
N ALA A 310 6.02 -8.73 -11.36
CA ALA A 310 6.99 -9.38 -12.23
C ALA A 310 8.19 -8.50 -12.61
N GLY A 311 8.05 -7.17 -12.54
CA GLY A 311 9.04 -6.22 -13.03
C GLY A 311 10.30 -6.07 -12.16
N GLY A 312 10.31 -6.58 -10.92
CA GLY A 312 11.47 -6.46 -10.04
C GLY A 312 11.78 -5.02 -9.63
N LEU A 313 10.73 -4.20 -9.42
CA LEU A 313 10.91 -2.79 -9.11
C LEU A 313 11.58 -2.57 -7.76
N TRP A 314 12.43 -1.56 -7.70
CA TRP A 314 12.95 -1.00 -6.46
C TRP A 314 12.25 0.35 -6.21
N VAL A 315 11.45 0.41 -5.15
CA VAL A 315 10.59 1.56 -4.87
C VAL A 315 10.95 2.17 -3.53
N ARG A 316 11.39 3.43 -3.54
CA ARG A 316 11.52 4.23 -2.31
C ARG A 316 10.26 5.07 -2.14
N THR A 317 9.69 4.96 -0.95
CA THR A 317 8.49 5.71 -0.56
C THR A 317 8.81 6.88 0.35
N SER A 318 7.84 7.74 0.55
CA SER A 318 7.90 8.84 1.51
C SER A 318 7.61 8.42 2.96
N LEU A 319 7.32 7.14 3.21
CA LEU A 319 6.98 6.63 4.54
C LEU A 319 8.12 6.84 5.55
N ASP A 320 7.85 7.59 6.60
CA ASP A 320 8.66 7.64 7.81
C ASP A 320 8.12 6.63 8.83
N LYS A 321 8.90 5.58 9.13
CA LYS A 321 8.47 4.48 10.01
C LYS A 321 8.06 4.97 11.39
N THR A 322 8.81 5.91 11.95
CA THR A 322 8.59 6.43 13.30
C THR A 322 7.30 7.26 13.35
N ILE A 323 7.12 8.16 12.39
CA ILE A 323 5.91 8.99 12.28
C ILE A 323 4.68 8.11 12.01
N GLN A 324 4.84 7.08 11.17
CA GLN A 324 3.78 6.09 10.88
C GLN A 324 3.36 5.32 12.14
N GLN A 325 4.33 4.85 12.92
CA GLN A 325 4.04 4.12 14.16
C GLN A 325 3.27 5.00 15.15
N TYR A 326 3.69 6.25 15.34
CA TYR A 326 2.99 7.19 16.21
C TYR A 326 1.57 7.50 15.72
N ALA A 327 1.37 7.62 14.40
CA ALA A 327 0.04 7.87 13.83
C ALA A 327 -0.89 6.65 14.00
N ALA A 328 -0.37 5.45 13.78
CA ALA A 328 -1.11 4.21 13.96
C ALA A 328 -1.52 4.01 15.43
N GLU A 329 -0.58 4.19 16.35
CA GLU A 329 -0.81 4.07 17.79
C GLU A 329 -1.85 5.10 18.29
N ALA A 330 -1.69 6.38 17.95
CA ALA A 330 -2.61 7.43 18.37
C ALA A 330 -4.03 7.20 17.85
N LEU A 331 -4.19 6.80 16.58
CA LEU A 331 -5.51 6.48 16.03
C LEU A 331 -6.12 5.26 16.73
N ARG A 332 -5.39 4.15 16.85
CA ARG A 332 -5.86 2.93 17.52
C ARG A 332 -6.29 3.20 18.96
N ASN A 333 -5.49 3.92 19.72
CA ASN A 333 -5.81 4.33 21.09
C ASN A 333 -7.05 5.22 21.15
N GLY A 334 -7.20 6.15 20.20
CA GLY A 334 -8.39 6.98 20.09
C GLY A 334 -9.65 6.19 19.82
N LEU A 335 -9.58 5.22 18.90
CA LEU A 335 -10.69 4.32 18.57
C LEU A 335 -11.07 3.45 19.77
N LEU A 336 -10.09 2.89 20.48
CA LEU A 336 -10.30 2.11 21.70
C LEU A 336 -10.92 2.94 22.83
N ARG A 337 -10.40 4.15 23.08
CA ARG A 337 -10.98 5.08 24.07
C ARG A 337 -12.45 5.39 23.80
N PHE A 338 -12.78 5.66 22.54
CA PHE A 338 -14.16 5.94 22.15
C PHE A 338 -15.08 4.72 22.32
N ASP A 339 -14.57 3.53 22.03
CA ASP A 339 -15.34 2.27 22.05
C ASP A 339 -15.36 1.60 23.43
N ALA A 340 -14.60 2.13 24.40
CA ALA A 340 -14.49 1.59 25.74
C ALA A 340 -15.87 1.43 26.42
N GLY A 341 -16.09 0.31 27.10
CA GLY A 341 -17.34 -0.01 27.81
C GLY A 341 -18.52 -0.40 26.91
N ARG A 342 -18.36 -0.45 25.59
CA ARG A 342 -19.46 -0.79 24.65
C ARG A 342 -19.61 -2.30 24.40
N GLY A 343 -18.79 -3.11 25.01
CA GLY A 343 -18.81 -4.56 24.91
C GLY A 343 -18.05 -5.13 23.71
N TRP A 344 -18.04 -6.44 23.60
CA TRP A 344 -17.35 -7.19 22.54
C TRP A 344 -18.05 -7.01 21.20
N SER A 345 -17.28 -6.67 20.18
CA SER A 345 -17.76 -6.37 18.82
C SER A 345 -18.06 -7.61 17.96
N GLY A 346 -17.74 -8.82 18.45
CA GLY A 346 -17.78 -10.07 17.70
C GLY A 346 -16.40 -10.55 17.25
N PRO A 347 -16.32 -11.72 16.59
CA PRO A 347 -15.08 -12.22 16.01
C PRO A 347 -14.60 -11.32 14.87
N LEU A 348 -13.29 -11.38 14.57
CA LEU A 348 -12.67 -10.70 13.43
C LEU A 348 -13.14 -11.34 12.12
N ARG A 349 -13.21 -12.67 12.12
CA ARG A 349 -13.69 -13.53 11.03
C ARG A 349 -14.11 -14.88 11.61
N HIS A 350 -14.98 -15.57 10.93
CA HIS A 350 -15.27 -16.99 11.14
C HIS A 350 -14.74 -17.80 9.97
N ILE A 351 -14.14 -18.97 10.25
CA ILE A 351 -13.74 -19.97 9.25
C ILE A 351 -14.17 -21.35 9.73
N ASP A 352 -14.58 -22.19 8.79
CA ASP A 352 -14.88 -23.59 9.11
C ASP A 352 -13.59 -24.37 9.37
N ILE A 353 -13.55 -25.13 10.45
CA ILE A 353 -12.44 -25.99 10.83
C ILE A 353 -12.92 -27.43 11.06
N GLU A 354 -12.13 -28.40 10.61
CA GLU A 354 -12.39 -29.82 10.84
C GLU A 354 -11.46 -30.33 11.96
N GLY A 355 -12.00 -30.47 13.19
CA GLY A 355 -11.25 -30.91 14.33
C GLY A 355 -9.98 -30.10 14.60
N ASP A 356 -8.82 -30.79 14.63
CA ASP A 356 -7.52 -30.11 14.87
C ASP A 356 -6.84 -29.58 13.61
N ALA A 357 -7.49 -29.62 12.43
CA ALA A 357 -6.93 -29.12 11.17
C ALA A 357 -7.17 -27.61 10.96
N TRP A 358 -6.99 -26.80 11.99
CA TRP A 358 -7.24 -25.35 12.02
C TRP A 358 -6.10 -24.50 11.46
N GLN A 359 -4.85 -24.97 11.53
CA GLN A 359 -3.66 -24.16 11.30
C GLN A 359 -3.56 -23.64 9.86
N GLY A 360 -3.71 -24.51 8.87
CA GLY A 360 -3.65 -24.12 7.45
C GLY A 360 -4.72 -23.10 7.06
N PRO A 361 -6.02 -23.35 7.32
CA PRO A 361 -7.09 -22.38 7.09
C PRO A 361 -6.87 -21.04 7.81
N PHE A 362 -6.39 -21.06 9.08
CA PHE A 362 -6.14 -19.84 9.82
C PHE A 362 -4.99 -19.01 9.21
N ILE A 363 -3.86 -19.62 8.89
CA ILE A 363 -2.73 -18.95 8.23
C ILE A 363 -3.17 -18.34 6.89
N GLY A 364 -4.00 -19.06 6.14
CA GLY A 364 -4.55 -18.59 4.85
C GLY A 364 -5.38 -17.30 4.96
N THR A 365 -5.90 -16.95 6.14
CA THR A 365 -6.63 -15.68 6.33
C THR A 365 -5.73 -14.44 6.33
N ASN A 366 -4.44 -14.60 6.62
CA ASN A 366 -3.46 -13.52 6.80
C ASN A 366 -3.87 -12.46 7.85
N ILE A 367 -4.76 -12.79 8.80
CA ILE A 367 -5.18 -11.89 9.87
C ILE A 367 -4.10 -11.80 10.94
N MET A 368 -3.62 -10.59 11.17
CA MET A 368 -2.66 -10.26 12.23
C MET A 368 -3.14 -9.01 12.94
N ILE A 369 -2.68 -8.79 14.17
CA ILE A 369 -2.92 -7.56 14.92
C ILE A 369 -1.57 -7.00 15.33
N ASP A 370 -1.29 -5.79 14.87
CA ASP A 370 -0.08 -5.03 15.20
C ASP A 370 -0.45 -3.88 16.16
N HIS A 371 -0.83 -4.24 17.40
CA HIS A 371 -1.17 -3.29 18.44
C HIS A 371 -0.75 -3.83 19.80
N GLU A 372 0.20 -3.18 20.46
CA GLU A 372 0.78 -3.61 21.74
C GLU A 372 1.18 -5.11 21.68
N ASN A 373 0.68 -5.89 22.64
CA ASN A 373 0.89 -7.34 22.71
C ASN A 373 -0.31 -8.15 22.22
N TRP A 374 -1.24 -7.53 21.47
CA TRP A 374 -2.42 -8.24 20.98
C TRP A 374 -2.04 -9.24 19.89
N ARG A 375 -2.76 -10.34 19.87
CA ARG A 375 -2.61 -11.41 18.87
C ARG A 375 -3.97 -11.79 18.29
N ALA A 376 -4.00 -12.15 17.02
CA ALA A 376 -5.12 -12.89 16.46
C ALA A 376 -4.99 -14.36 16.86
N ALA A 377 -6.06 -14.95 17.34
CA ALA A 377 -6.13 -16.37 17.72
C ALA A 377 -7.41 -16.99 17.19
N ILE A 378 -7.34 -18.28 16.79
CA ILE A 378 -8.53 -19.04 16.42
C ILE A 378 -9.03 -19.81 17.64
N ALA A 379 -10.34 -19.74 17.90
CA ALA A 379 -11.00 -20.57 18.90
C ALA A 379 -11.17 -21.99 18.34
N ILE A 380 -10.45 -22.96 18.92
CA ILE A 380 -10.45 -24.35 18.43
C ILE A 380 -11.60 -25.13 19.02
N ALA A 381 -11.65 -25.21 20.35
CA ALA A 381 -12.65 -25.95 21.08
C ALA A 381 -12.87 -25.35 22.48
N ARG A 382 -14.03 -25.63 23.06
CA ARG A 382 -14.34 -25.23 24.44
C ARG A 382 -14.23 -26.42 25.37
N ASP A 383 -13.30 -26.35 26.30
CA ASP A 383 -13.05 -27.38 27.32
C ASP A 383 -13.56 -26.88 28.68
N GLY A 384 -14.82 -27.16 29.01
CA GLY A 384 -15.45 -26.72 30.27
C GLY A 384 -15.51 -25.17 30.35
N ASP A 385 -14.73 -24.62 31.27
CA ASP A 385 -14.65 -23.17 31.55
C ASP A 385 -13.49 -22.45 30.86
N ALA A 386 -12.91 -23.05 29.82
CA ALA A 386 -11.86 -22.44 29.03
C ALA A 386 -12.04 -22.68 27.51
N TRP A 387 -11.57 -21.76 26.70
CA TRP A 387 -11.35 -21.93 25.27
C TRP A 387 -9.91 -22.32 24.99
N ARG A 388 -9.71 -23.37 24.19
CA ARG A 388 -8.42 -23.68 23.56
C ARG A 388 -8.24 -22.80 22.33
N LEU A 389 -7.13 -22.08 22.28
CA LEU A 389 -6.78 -21.13 21.24
C LEU A 389 -5.61 -21.63 20.41
N GLY A 390 -5.61 -21.37 19.09
CA GLY A 390 -4.49 -21.62 18.20
C GLY A 390 -3.95 -20.30 17.62
N PHE A 391 -2.64 -20.25 17.38
CA PHE A 391 -1.94 -19.09 16.81
C PHE A 391 -1.27 -19.42 15.48
N ALA A 392 -1.00 -18.41 14.67
CA ALA A 392 -0.41 -18.60 13.33
C ALA A 392 0.97 -19.28 13.35
N ASP A 393 1.72 -19.18 14.45
CA ASP A 393 3.01 -19.86 14.67
C ASP A 393 2.87 -21.35 15.07
N GLY A 394 1.64 -21.86 15.12
CA GLY A 394 1.33 -23.23 15.54
C GLY A 394 1.25 -23.43 17.05
N SER A 395 1.60 -22.41 17.84
CA SER A 395 1.46 -22.47 19.29
C SER A 395 -0.02 -22.51 19.71
N THR A 396 -0.30 -23.04 20.89
CA THR A 396 -1.62 -23.05 21.48
C THR A 396 -1.64 -22.33 22.82
N GLY A 397 -2.81 -21.90 23.25
CA GLY A 397 -3.01 -21.27 24.55
C GLY A 397 -4.43 -21.48 25.05
N THR A 398 -4.73 -20.90 26.22
CA THR A 398 -6.04 -21.01 26.84
C THR A 398 -6.61 -19.65 27.21
N MET A 399 -7.93 -19.52 27.14
CA MET A 399 -8.67 -18.35 27.57
C MET A 399 -9.80 -18.80 28.53
N ALA A 400 -9.62 -18.52 29.81
CA ALA A 400 -10.59 -18.88 30.82
C ALA A 400 -11.86 -18.02 30.72
N ARG A 401 -12.96 -18.51 31.33
CA ARG A 401 -14.27 -17.83 31.29
C ARG A 401 -14.19 -16.39 31.81
N ASP A 402 -13.50 -16.14 32.92
CA ASP A 402 -13.31 -14.84 33.53
C ASP A 402 -12.58 -13.84 32.64
N ALA A 403 -11.65 -14.33 31.80
CA ALA A 403 -10.91 -13.54 30.83
C ALA A 403 -11.73 -13.14 29.58
N ALA A 404 -12.97 -13.62 29.44
CA ALA A 404 -13.88 -13.36 28.32
C ALA A 404 -15.30 -12.95 28.78
N GLN A 405 -15.43 -12.31 29.92
CA GLN A 405 -16.72 -11.84 30.50
C GLN A 405 -17.26 -10.57 29.84
N MET A 406 -16.55 -9.99 28.91
CA MET A 406 -17.01 -8.79 28.18
C MET A 406 -18.43 -9.05 27.62
N PRO A 407 -19.42 -8.15 27.87
CA PRO A 407 -20.76 -8.34 27.31
C PRO A 407 -20.73 -8.26 25.78
N VAL A 408 -21.53 -9.08 25.13
CA VAL A 408 -21.69 -8.98 23.66
C VAL A 408 -22.46 -7.69 23.36
N ARG A 409 -21.91 -6.89 22.47
CA ARG A 409 -22.48 -5.58 22.11
C ARG A 409 -23.91 -5.69 21.60
N ASN A 410 -24.83 -4.92 22.19
CA ASN A 410 -26.25 -4.82 21.84
C ASN A 410 -27.07 -6.14 21.99
N GLN A 411 -26.49 -7.21 22.51
CA GLN A 411 -27.18 -8.50 22.66
C GLN A 411 -27.26 -8.94 24.15
N GLY A 412 -26.35 -8.44 24.98
CA GLY A 412 -26.18 -8.95 26.33
C GLY A 412 -25.53 -10.32 26.36
N GLY A 413 -25.31 -10.88 27.54
CA GLY A 413 -24.57 -12.13 27.72
C GLY A 413 -23.07 -11.95 27.57
N ALA A 414 -22.31 -12.92 28.05
CA ALA A 414 -20.85 -12.90 28.00
C ALA A 414 -20.31 -13.35 26.64
N ALA A 415 -19.25 -12.72 26.16
CA ALA A 415 -18.58 -13.08 24.92
C ALA A 415 -18.09 -14.54 24.95
N PHE A 416 -17.70 -15.06 26.14
CA PHE A 416 -17.29 -16.44 26.32
C PHE A 416 -18.29 -17.47 25.75
N THR A 417 -19.59 -17.23 25.93
CA THR A 417 -20.66 -18.11 25.43
C THR A 417 -21.03 -17.85 23.97
N ALA A 418 -20.70 -16.70 23.45
CA ALA A 418 -21.00 -16.30 22.07
C ALA A 418 -19.95 -16.75 21.06
N ILE A 419 -18.71 -16.97 21.51
CA ILE A 419 -17.60 -17.48 20.68
C ILE A 419 -17.92 -18.90 20.23
N LYS A 420 -17.57 -19.24 19.00
CA LYS A 420 -17.75 -20.56 18.38
C LYS A 420 -16.42 -21.12 17.90
N PRO A 421 -16.29 -22.47 17.78
CA PRO A 421 -15.14 -23.07 17.11
C PRO A 421 -14.99 -22.46 15.69
N GLY A 422 -13.75 -22.11 15.28
CA GLY A 422 -13.47 -21.45 14.02
C GLY A 422 -13.53 -19.91 14.06
N ASP A 423 -13.96 -19.30 15.16
CA ASP A 423 -13.92 -17.86 15.30
C ASP A 423 -12.48 -17.36 15.50
N ILE A 424 -12.06 -16.44 14.68
CA ILE A 424 -10.80 -15.71 14.86
C ILE A 424 -11.09 -14.48 15.73
N ILE A 425 -10.43 -14.41 16.87
CA ILE A 425 -10.65 -13.39 17.90
C ILE A 425 -9.35 -12.64 18.23
N ALA A 426 -9.49 -11.41 18.72
CA ALA A 426 -8.38 -10.65 19.27
C ALA A 426 -8.17 -11.02 20.74
N VAL A 427 -6.92 -11.32 21.11
CA VAL A 427 -6.55 -11.65 22.49
C VAL A 427 -5.24 -10.96 22.88
N ALA A 428 -5.00 -10.79 24.17
CA ALA A 428 -3.72 -10.36 24.72
C ALA A 428 -3.24 -11.32 25.80
N PRO A 429 -1.91 -11.50 26.00
CA PRO A 429 -1.36 -12.33 27.06
C PRO A 429 -1.87 -11.91 28.45
N ALA A 430 -2.21 -12.91 29.28
CA ALA A 430 -2.67 -12.74 30.67
C ALA A 430 -1.93 -13.69 31.63
N GLY A 431 -0.72 -14.07 31.28
CA GLY A 431 0.16 -15.00 31.99
C GLY A 431 0.68 -16.09 31.05
N ALA A 432 1.50 -17.02 31.57
CA ALA A 432 2.10 -18.09 30.79
C ALA A 432 1.02 -18.96 30.10
N GLY A 433 0.95 -18.94 28.79
CA GLY A 433 0.00 -19.71 27.97
C GLY A 433 -1.47 -19.32 28.16
N ARG A 434 -1.78 -18.26 28.94
CA ARG A 434 -3.13 -17.75 29.16
C ARG A 434 -3.34 -16.42 28.46
N PHE A 435 -4.56 -16.22 27.96
CA PHE A 435 -4.94 -15.03 27.17
C PHE A 435 -6.27 -14.44 27.65
N ALA A 436 -6.44 -13.16 27.46
CA ALA A 436 -7.68 -12.43 27.72
C ALA A 436 -8.25 -11.85 26.42
N LEU A 437 -9.56 -11.92 26.26
CA LEU A 437 -10.29 -11.38 25.11
C LEU A 437 -10.07 -9.88 24.96
N ARG A 438 -9.96 -9.44 23.71
CA ARG A 438 -9.94 -8.03 23.32
C ARG A 438 -11.04 -7.76 22.30
N SER A 439 -11.50 -6.52 22.24
CA SER A 439 -12.54 -6.09 21.30
C SER A 439 -11.95 -5.08 20.32
N VAL A 440 -11.89 -5.43 19.03
CA VAL A 440 -11.55 -4.47 18.00
C VAL A 440 -12.69 -3.45 17.85
N PRO A 441 -12.41 -2.14 17.86
CA PRO A 441 -13.44 -1.11 17.82
C PRO A 441 -14.32 -1.19 16.56
N ARG A 442 -15.63 -0.92 16.70
CA ARG A 442 -16.53 -0.74 15.54
C ARG A 442 -16.46 0.65 14.94
N ILE A 443 -16.11 1.66 15.74
CA ILE A 443 -15.78 2.97 15.19
C ILE A 443 -14.46 2.85 14.45
N SER A 444 -14.31 3.62 13.39
CA SER A 444 -13.08 3.67 12.62
C SER A 444 -12.69 5.10 12.28
N GLY A 445 -11.65 5.29 11.48
CA GLY A 445 -11.17 6.61 11.11
C GLY A 445 -9.99 6.53 10.16
N GLY A 446 -9.53 7.69 9.74
CA GLY A 446 -8.31 7.84 8.94
C GLY A 446 -7.40 8.89 9.56
N PHE A 447 -6.09 8.67 9.50
CA PHE A 447 -5.05 9.59 9.95
C PHE A 447 -3.98 9.72 8.85
N VAL A 448 -3.63 10.94 8.48
CA VAL A 448 -2.61 11.23 7.45
C VAL A 448 -1.66 12.30 7.96
N VAL A 449 -0.37 12.14 7.68
CA VAL A 449 0.69 13.11 7.96
C VAL A 449 1.39 13.48 6.66
N GLN A 450 1.56 14.78 6.41
CA GLN A 450 2.15 15.31 5.19
C GLN A 450 3.22 16.35 5.48
N GLU A 451 4.27 16.36 4.67
CA GLU A 451 5.27 17.44 4.60
C GLU A 451 4.75 18.54 3.64
N PRO A 452 4.39 19.75 4.14
CA PRO A 452 3.75 20.77 3.31
C PRO A 452 4.62 21.29 2.16
N ALA A 453 5.93 21.33 2.37
CA ALA A 453 6.90 21.88 1.41
C ALA A 453 7.05 21.01 0.15
N THR A 454 6.70 19.73 0.20
CA THR A 454 6.94 18.78 -0.88
C THR A 454 5.70 18.00 -1.30
N GLY A 455 4.66 17.95 -0.46
CA GLY A 455 3.48 17.11 -0.68
C GLY A 455 3.64 15.66 -0.24
N ARG A 456 4.83 15.25 0.25
CA ARG A 456 5.12 13.86 0.64
C ARG A 456 4.25 13.43 1.81
N ILE A 457 3.61 12.28 1.68
CA ILE A 457 2.83 11.65 2.75
C ILE A 457 3.78 10.81 3.61
N LEU A 458 4.04 11.27 4.82
CA LEU A 458 4.98 10.63 5.74
C LEU A 458 4.37 9.45 6.50
N ALA A 459 3.04 9.49 6.71
CA ALA A 459 2.30 8.44 7.38
C ALA A 459 0.84 8.40 6.92
N MET A 460 0.27 7.18 6.92
CA MET A 460 -1.14 6.97 6.58
C MET A 460 -1.69 5.76 7.35
N GLN A 461 -2.73 6.00 8.15
CA GLN A 461 -3.46 4.95 8.87
C GLN A 461 -4.94 5.04 8.51
N GLY A 462 -5.52 3.97 7.94
CA GLY A 462 -6.89 3.97 7.41
C GLY A 462 -7.91 3.20 8.26
N GLY A 463 -7.57 2.85 9.50
CA GLY A 463 -8.42 2.09 10.40
C GLY A 463 -7.63 1.51 11.58
N PHE A 464 -8.22 0.56 12.30
CA PHE A 464 -7.56 -0.11 13.41
C PHE A 464 -6.44 -1.04 12.93
N GLU A 465 -6.77 -1.97 12.00
CA GLU A 465 -5.81 -2.95 11.47
C GLU A 465 -6.12 -3.29 10.00
N SER A 466 -5.12 -3.18 9.12
CA SER A 466 -5.27 -3.38 7.68
C SER A 466 -5.53 -4.83 7.28
N SER A 467 -4.99 -5.79 8.03
CA SER A 467 -5.22 -7.23 7.80
C SER A 467 -6.63 -7.68 8.16
N VAL A 468 -7.30 -6.95 9.05
CA VAL A 468 -8.70 -7.18 9.46
C VAL A 468 -9.67 -6.41 8.58
N GLN A 469 -9.34 -5.17 8.22
CA GLN A 469 -10.17 -4.25 7.45
C GLN A 469 -9.34 -3.55 6.39
N SER A 470 -9.37 -4.02 5.15
CA SER A 470 -8.58 -3.49 4.03
C SER A 470 -9.04 -2.13 3.50
N PHE A 471 -10.28 -1.69 3.82
CA PHE A 471 -10.81 -0.40 3.40
C PHE A 471 -10.04 0.76 4.03
N ASN A 472 -9.29 1.50 3.21
CA ASN A 472 -8.46 2.61 3.67
C ASN A 472 -9.28 3.90 3.82
N ARG A 473 -9.62 4.23 5.04
CA ARG A 473 -10.48 5.40 5.31
C ARG A 473 -9.77 6.74 5.17
N ALA A 474 -8.45 6.74 5.03
CA ALA A 474 -7.69 7.95 4.73
C ALA A 474 -7.86 8.42 3.28
N THR A 475 -8.08 7.49 2.34
CA THR A 475 -8.12 7.75 0.89
C THR A 475 -9.46 7.40 0.24
N GLN A 476 -10.18 6.38 0.76
CA GLN A 476 -11.37 5.82 0.14
C GLN A 476 -12.68 6.26 0.79
N ALA A 477 -12.66 6.64 2.09
CA ALA A 477 -13.85 7.11 2.76
C ALA A 477 -14.13 8.58 2.43
N PHE A 478 -15.17 8.82 1.64
CA PHE A 478 -15.70 10.15 1.39
C PHE A 478 -16.59 10.56 2.55
N ARG A 479 -16.19 11.57 3.31
CA ARG A 479 -16.88 12.04 4.53
C ARG A 479 -17.02 13.56 4.52
N GLN A 480 -18.05 14.05 5.18
CA GLN A 480 -18.27 15.47 5.32
C GLN A 480 -17.26 16.08 6.29
N PRO A 481 -16.39 17.01 5.85
CA PRO A 481 -15.35 17.60 6.68
C PRO A 481 -15.90 18.57 7.75
N GLY A 482 -17.17 18.97 7.63
CA GLY A 482 -17.80 19.93 8.53
C GLY A 482 -16.97 21.23 8.63
N SER A 483 -16.81 21.73 9.84
CA SER A 483 -16.13 23.00 10.07
C SER A 483 -14.65 23.05 9.70
N THR A 484 -13.99 21.94 9.29
CA THR A 484 -12.61 21.99 8.77
C THR A 484 -12.51 22.64 7.40
N ILE A 485 -13.62 22.77 6.66
CA ILE A 485 -13.66 23.50 5.37
C ILE A 485 -13.53 25.02 5.54
N LYS A 486 -13.89 25.57 6.73
CA LYS A 486 -14.02 27.01 6.95
C LYS A 486 -12.76 27.82 6.62
N PRO A 487 -11.54 27.38 6.97
CA PRO A 487 -10.33 28.12 6.58
C PRO A 487 -10.23 28.35 5.06
N ILE A 488 -10.68 27.41 4.24
CA ILE A 488 -10.68 27.57 2.77
C ILE A 488 -11.72 28.62 2.35
N VAL A 489 -12.92 28.57 2.94
CA VAL A 489 -13.98 29.57 2.69
C VAL A 489 -13.51 30.98 3.03
N TYR A 490 -12.89 31.16 4.17
CA TYR A 490 -12.40 32.46 4.60
C TYR A 490 -11.15 32.90 3.84
N SER A 491 -10.32 31.96 3.35
CA SER A 491 -9.22 32.29 2.43
C SER A 491 -9.74 32.93 1.14
N ALA A 492 -10.83 32.40 0.58
CA ALA A 492 -11.49 33.05 -0.56
C ALA A 492 -11.98 34.47 -0.24
N ALA A 493 -12.46 34.70 0.97
CA ALA A 493 -12.87 36.04 1.42
C ALA A 493 -11.68 37.00 1.55
N LEU A 494 -10.55 36.52 2.08
CA LEU A 494 -9.30 37.29 2.20
C LEU A 494 -8.72 37.69 0.83
N GLU A 495 -8.85 36.81 -0.18
CA GLU A 495 -8.50 37.17 -1.57
C GLU A 495 -9.42 38.23 -2.18
N ASN A 496 -10.67 38.23 -1.72
CA ASN A 496 -11.67 39.17 -2.21
C ASN A 496 -11.78 40.47 -1.38
N GLY A 497 -10.72 40.81 -0.64
CA GLY A 497 -10.56 42.12 0.00
C GLY A 497 -11.08 42.21 1.43
N MET A 498 -11.58 41.12 2.02
CA MET A 498 -11.81 41.08 3.48
C MET A 498 -10.48 41.00 4.21
N THR A 499 -10.49 41.35 5.48
CA THR A 499 -9.33 41.29 6.36
C THR A 499 -9.64 40.45 7.60
N PRO A 500 -8.64 39.94 8.31
CA PRO A 500 -8.86 39.23 9.57
C PRO A 500 -9.66 40.03 10.62
N ALA A 501 -9.59 41.34 10.55
CA ALA A 501 -10.31 42.28 11.40
C ALA A 501 -11.69 42.74 10.84
N SER A 502 -12.11 42.22 9.67
CA SER A 502 -13.45 42.52 9.11
C SER A 502 -14.54 42.07 10.08
N ILE A 503 -15.48 42.96 10.35
CA ILE A 503 -16.62 42.67 11.25
C ILE A 503 -17.70 41.96 10.46
N ILE A 504 -18.12 40.77 10.98
CA ILE A 504 -19.16 39.93 10.44
C ILE A 504 -20.18 39.68 11.55
N VAL A 505 -21.46 39.76 11.23
CA VAL A 505 -22.53 39.58 12.21
C VAL A 505 -22.80 38.09 12.43
N ASP A 506 -22.63 37.60 13.66
CA ASP A 506 -23.11 36.29 14.10
C ASP A 506 -24.58 36.42 14.55
N GLY A 507 -25.48 36.37 13.57
CA GLY A 507 -26.90 36.53 13.77
C GLY A 507 -27.73 35.70 12.77
N PRO A 508 -29.04 35.65 12.88
CA PRO A 508 -29.91 34.89 12.02
C PRO A 508 -29.57 35.13 10.54
N PHE A 509 -29.51 34.04 9.76
CA PHE A 509 -29.25 34.08 8.32
C PHE A 509 -30.10 33.04 7.61
N CYS A 510 -30.98 33.52 6.75
CA CYS A 510 -31.88 32.70 5.96
C CYS A 510 -31.76 33.09 4.47
N VAL A 511 -31.96 32.12 3.61
CA VAL A 511 -32.00 32.31 2.15
C VAL A 511 -33.30 31.75 1.60
N ASP A 512 -33.91 32.48 0.67
CA ASP A 512 -35.05 32.00 -0.05
C ASP A 512 -34.58 31.03 -1.16
N GLN A 513 -35.15 29.82 -1.20
CA GLN A 513 -34.84 28.80 -2.19
C GLN A 513 -35.93 28.69 -3.27
N GLY A 514 -36.78 29.70 -3.37
CA GLY A 514 -37.91 29.77 -4.30
C GLY A 514 -39.19 29.11 -3.78
N ALA A 515 -40.30 29.31 -4.49
CA ALA A 515 -41.63 28.91 -4.08
C ALA A 515 -41.76 27.40 -3.74
N ARG A 516 -40.94 26.54 -4.34
CA ARG A 516 -40.99 25.09 -4.12
C ARG A 516 -40.29 24.61 -2.85
N LEU A 517 -39.18 25.25 -2.48
CA LEU A 517 -38.31 24.81 -1.36
C LEU A 517 -38.40 25.73 -0.13
N GLY A 518 -39.01 26.89 -0.30
CA GLY A 518 -39.22 27.86 0.78
C GLY A 518 -37.93 28.46 1.32
N GLN A 519 -37.99 28.94 2.55
CA GLN A 519 -36.89 29.59 3.21
C GLN A 519 -36.00 28.60 3.97
N LYS A 520 -34.69 28.58 3.72
CA LYS A 520 -33.70 27.80 4.45
C LYS A 520 -32.93 28.72 5.44
N CYS A 521 -33.10 28.46 6.72
CA CYS A 521 -32.37 29.17 7.77
C CYS A 521 -31.18 28.33 8.29
N PHE A 522 -30.04 28.95 8.45
CA PHE A 522 -28.84 28.36 9.02
C PHE A 522 -28.81 28.59 10.54
N ARG A 523 -28.08 27.72 11.27
CA ARG A 523 -27.95 27.78 12.72
C ARG A 523 -26.50 27.49 13.14
N ASN A 524 -26.12 28.04 14.29
CA ASN A 524 -24.87 27.66 14.94
C ASN A 524 -24.98 26.26 15.53
N PHE A 525 -23.84 25.58 15.76
CA PHE A 525 -23.81 24.27 16.38
C PHE A 525 -24.52 24.26 17.75
N GLY A 526 -25.27 23.19 18.03
CA GLY A 526 -26.08 23.06 19.26
C GLY A 526 -27.21 24.10 19.37
N ASN A 527 -27.65 24.68 18.25
CA ASN A 527 -28.66 25.76 18.23
C ASN A 527 -28.27 26.99 19.06
N SER A 528 -26.95 27.19 19.31
CA SER A 528 -26.48 28.33 20.09
C SER A 528 -26.88 29.67 19.46
N ARG A 529 -27.25 30.63 20.28
CA ARG A 529 -27.65 31.97 19.83
C ARG A 529 -26.49 32.67 19.13
N GLY A 530 -26.81 33.61 18.27
CA GLY A 530 -25.86 34.53 17.66
C GLY A 530 -25.22 35.45 18.72
N ALA A 531 -23.93 35.77 18.51
CA ALA A 531 -23.16 36.62 19.40
C ALA A 531 -23.07 38.11 18.94
N GLY A 532 -23.73 38.44 17.81
CA GLY A 532 -23.66 39.77 17.23
C GLY A 532 -22.40 40.04 16.36
N PRO A 533 -22.01 41.32 16.21
CA PRO A 533 -20.84 41.65 15.35
C PRO A 533 -19.52 41.27 16.01
N HIS A 534 -18.70 40.48 15.29
CA HIS A 534 -17.36 40.07 15.71
C HIS A 534 -16.39 40.08 14.54
N THR A 535 -15.09 40.08 14.82
CA THR A 535 -14.05 39.99 13.82
C THR A 535 -14.08 38.66 13.10
N MET A 536 -13.63 38.62 11.83
CA MET A 536 -13.46 37.38 11.07
C MET A 536 -12.63 36.34 11.84
N ARG A 537 -11.53 36.75 12.48
CA ARG A 537 -10.69 35.92 13.34
C ARG A 537 -11.52 35.22 14.42
N TRP A 538 -12.32 35.94 15.16
CA TRP A 538 -13.15 35.38 16.22
C TRP A 538 -14.13 34.34 15.69
N GLY A 539 -14.71 34.61 14.51
CA GLY A 539 -15.63 33.65 13.86
C GLY A 539 -14.98 32.30 13.53
N ILE A 540 -13.71 32.29 13.10
CA ILE A 540 -12.94 31.07 12.88
C ILE A 540 -12.52 30.42 14.19
N GLU A 541 -11.99 31.20 15.15
CA GLU A 541 -11.56 30.69 16.46
C GLU A 541 -12.71 29.98 17.20
N GLN A 542 -13.92 30.56 17.17
CA GLN A 542 -15.12 30.01 17.78
C GLN A 542 -15.95 29.11 16.82
N SER A 543 -15.49 28.91 15.60
CA SER A 543 -16.13 28.03 14.60
C SER A 543 -17.61 28.39 14.31
N ARG A 544 -17.99 29.68 14.25
CA ARG A 544 -19.37 30.14 14.09
C ARG A 544 -19.92 29.89 12.68
N ASN A 545 -21.04 29.16 12.58
CA ASN A 545 -21.66 28.79 11.30
C ASN A 545 -22.28 30.01 10.60
N LEU A 546 -23.02 30.84 11.34
CA LEU A 546 -23.74 31.98 10.78
C LEU A 546 -22.78 33.00 10.17
N MET A 547 -21.63 33.27 10.83
CA MET A 547 -20.58 34.11 10.27
C MET A 547 -19.98 33.51 9.00
N THR A 548 -19.77 32.17 8.96
CA THR A 548 -19.19 31.50 7.82
C THR A 548 -20.11 31.59 6.59
N VAL A 549 -21.40 31.27 6.76
CA VAL A 549 -22.36 31.32 5.65
C VAL A 549 -22.51 32.75 5.11
N ARG A 550 -22.58 33.76 6.01
CA ARG A 550 -22.64 35.19 5.65
C ARG A 550 -21.38 35.61 4.89
N THR A 551 -20.20 35.18 5.35
CA THR A 551 -18.92 35.42 4.64
C THR A 551 -18.92 34.80 3.25
N ALA A 552 -19.36 33.54 3.12
CA ALA A 552 -19.46 32.84 1.85
C ALA A 552 -20.44 33.50 0.87
N ALA A 553 -21.60 33.96 1.37
CA ALA A 553 -22.58 34.71 0.57
C ALA A 553 -22.02 36.04 0.09
N GLN A 554 -21.34 36.79 0.95
CA GLN A 554 -20.69 38.06 0.58
C GLN A 554 -19.53 37.94 -0.37
N THR A 555 -18.76 36.83 -0.25
CA THR A 555 -17.64 36.48 -1.16
C THR A 555 -18.15 36.03 -2.52
N GLY A 556 -19.31 35.37 -2.52
CA GLY A 556 -19.88 34.64 -3.66
C GLY A 556 -19.44 33.20 -3.72
N MET A 557 -20.41 32.24 -3.62
CA MET A 557 -20.10 30.81 -3.56
C MET A 557 -19.32 30.29 -4.76
N GLY A 558 -19.49 30.87 -5.96
CA GLY A 558 -18.69 30.50 -7.13
C GLY A 558 -17.17 30.65 -6.92
N ARG A 559 -16.75 31.74 -6.21
CA ARG A 559 -15.34 31.94 -5.85
C ARG A 559 -14.89 30.94 -4.78
N VAL A 560 -15.75 30.66 -3.81
CA VAL A 560 -15.48 29.68 -2.73
C VAL A 560 -15.26 28.29 -3.30
N VAL A 561 -16.18 27.77 -4.13
CA VAL A 561 -16.05 26.42 -4.71
C VAL A 561 -14.90 26.34 -5.70
N LYS A 562 -14.59 27.43 -6.42
CA LYS A 562 -13.40 27.48 -7.27
C LYS A 562 -12.10 27.27 -6.47
N LEU A 563 -11.98 27.90 -5.30
CA LEU A 563 -10.82 27.73 -4.43
C LEU A 563 -10.80 26.30 -3.81
N ILE A 564 -11.95 25.79 -3.36
CA ILE A 564 -12.09 24.40 -2.85
C ILE A 564 -11.57 23.41 -3.90
N LYS A 565 -11.97 23.58 -5.17
CA LYS A 565 -11.49 22.74 -6.29
C LYS A 565 -10.00 22.94 -6.56
N ALA A 566 -9.52 24.17 -6.56
CA ALA A 566 -8.11 24.47 -6.77
C ALA A 566 -7.19 23.88 -5.68
N MET A 567 -7.70 23.78 -4.46
CA MET A 567 -7.03 23.11 -3.32
C MET A 567 -7.31 21.60 -3.26
N GLY A 568 -7.89 21.00 -4.32
CA GLY A 568 -8.05 19.55 -4.49
C GLY A 568 -9.04 18.88 -3.53
N VAL A 569 -9.85 19.62 -2.80
CA VAL A 569 -10.79 19.08 -1.80
C VAL A 569 -11.97 18.38 -2.47
N GLY A 570 -12.56 19.02 -3.49
CA GLY A 570 -13.68 18.47 -4.24
C GLY A 570 -14.20 19.46 -5.28
N ASP A 571 -15.04 18.94 -6.19
CA ASP A 571 -15.73 19.73 -7.21
C ASP A 571 -17.22 19.84 -6.84
N TYR A 572 -17.63 20.97 -6.33
CA TYR A 572 -18.97 21.15 -5.78
C TYR A 572 -19.74 22.25 -6.50
N ALA A 573 -21.06 22.09 -6.57
CA ALA A 573 -21.95 23.16 -6.98
C ALA A 573 -21.93 24.31 -5.96
N PRO A 574 -22.23 25.57 -6.35
CA PRO A 574 -22.08 26.74 -5.49
C PRO A 574 -23.20 26.90 -4.44
N TYR A 575 -23.54 25.82 -3.71
CA TYR A 575 -24.53 25.84 -2.64
C TYR A 575 -23.90 26.31 -1.31
N LEU A 576 -24.62 27.17 -0.57
CA LEU A 576 -24.15 27.71 0.73
C LEU A 576 -23.86 26.64 1.78
N SER A 577 -24.54 25.47 1.71
CA SER A 577 -24.27 24.35 2.62
C SER A 577 -22.84 23.82 2.52
N TYR A 578 -22.20 23.94 1.35
CA TYR A 578 -20.80 23.52 1.17
C TYR A 578 -19.80 24.42 1.90
N ALA A 579 -20.18 25.65 2.20
CA ALA A 579 -19.36 26.51 3.08
C ALA A 579 -19.28 25.99 4.52
N LEU A 580 -20.20 25.14 4.93
CA LEU A 580 -20.22 24.44 6.23
C LEU A 580 -19.67 22.99 6.17
N GLY A 581 -19.18 22.56 5.02
CA GLY A 581 -18.59 21.25 4.84
C GLY A 581 -19.60 20.12 4.62
N ALA A 582 -20.73 20.41 3.94
CA ALA A 582 -21.69 19.38 3.53
C ALA A 582 -21.19 18.54 2.33
N GLY A 583 -20.18 19.01 1.59
CA GLY A 583 -19.53 18.26 0.51
C GLY A 583 -18.59 17.20 1.06
N GLU A 584 -18.64 16.00 0.47
CA GLU A 584 -17.82 14.87 0.90
C GLU A 584 -16.39 14.94 0.33
N THR A 585 -15.42 14.56 1.13
CA THR A 585 -13.99 14.55 0.78
C THR A 585 -13.25 13.49 1.60
N THR A 586 -11.95 13.31 1.33
CA THR A 586 -11.09 12.37 2.09
C THR A 586 -10.14 13.11 3.03
N VAL A 587 -9.60 12.39 4.02
CA VAL A 587 -8.58 12.94 4.93
C VAL A 587 -7.37 13.45 4.16
N THR A 588 -6.87 12.65 3.22
CA THR A 588 -5.70 13.02 2.41
C THR A 588 -5.89 14.33 1.68
N LYS A 589 -7.04 14.52 1.03
CA LYS A 589 -7.36 15.77 0.31
C LYS A 589 -7.41 16.98 1.25
N MET A 590 -8.02 16.80 2.42
CA MET A 590 -8.11 17.88 3.40
C MET A 590 -6.76 18.22 4.03
N VAL A 591 -5.93 17.21 4.35
CA VAL A 591 -4.57 17.43 4.86
C VAL A 591 -3.73 18.20 3.84
N ASN A 592 -3.81 17.82 2.56
CA ASN A 592 -3.11 18.54 1.49
C ASN A 592 -3.57 20.00 1.36
N ALA A 593 -4.86 20.27 1.49
CA ALA A 593 -5.39 21.64 1.47
C ALA A 593 -4.84 22.50 2.63
N TYR A 594 -4.65 21.91 3.80
CA TYR A 594 -3.97 22.60 4.92
C TYR A 594 -2.46 22.72 4.70
N GLY A 595 -1.86 21.76 4.01
CA GLY A 595 -0.49 21.87 3.51
C GLY A 595 -0.30 23.07 2.59
N VAL A 596 -1.25 23.35 1.71
CA VAL A 596 -1.27 24.56 0.85
C VAL A 596 -1.28 25.82 1.71
N LEU A 597 -2.11 25.88 2.76
CA LEU A 597 -2.13 27.04 3.67
C LEU A 597 -0.77 27.23 4.36
N ALA A 598 -0.19 26.15 4.88
CA ALA A 598 1.08 26.18 5.60
C ALA A 598 2.27 26.51 4.68
N ASN A 599 2.17 26.24 3.39
CA ASN A 599 3.20 26.44 2.36
C ASN A 599 2.91 27.67 1.48
N TRP A 600 2.47 28.76 2.06
CA TRP A 600 2.23 30.05 1.37
C TRP A 600 1.32 29.95 0.15
N GLY A 601 0.31 29.10 0.21
CA GLY A 601 -0.66 28.92 -0.86
C GLY A 601 -0.16 28.10 -2.05
N ARG A 602 0.98 27.41 -1.90
CA ARG A 602 1.58 26.55 -2.94
C ARG A 602 1.09 25.12 -2.80
N TRP A 603 0.50 24.62 -3.87
CA TRP A 603 0.04 23.23 -4.00
C TRP A 603 1.18 22.32 -4.45
N HIS A 604 1.29 21.20 -3.80
CA HIS A 604 2.03 20.02 -4.26
C HIS A 604 1.09 18.83 -4.34
N ASP A 605 1.28 17.96 -5.34
CA ASP A 605 0.51 16.73 -5.42
C ASP A 605 0.92 15.81 -4.25
N PRO A 606 -0.05 15.23 -3.52
CA PRO A 606 0.26 14.25 -2.49
C PRO A 606 1.03 13.08 -3.10
N SER A 607 2.20 12.76 -2.56
CA SER A 607 3.07 11.71 -3.08
C SER A 607 3.36 10.65 -2.02
N LEU A 608 3.18 9.38 -2.39
CA LEU A 608 3.57 8.21 -1.60
C LEU A 608 4.91 7.63 -2.06
N ILE A 609 5.29 7.88 -3.31
CA ILE A 609 6.47 7.32 -3.96
C ILE A 609 7.44 8.45 -4.27
N ASP A 610 8.66 8.36 -3.73
CA ASP A 610 9.74 9.29 -4.02
C ASP A 610 10.44 8.93 -5.34
N VAL A 611 10.75 7.62 -5.53
CA VAL A 611 11.42 7.12 -6.73
C VAL A 611 11.10 5.65 -6.95
N ALA A 612 10.93 5.26 -8.21
CA ALA A 612 10.86 3.87 -8.63
C ALA A 612 11.95 3.61 -9.68
N GLN A 613 12.68 2.51 -9.49
CA GLN A 613 13.70 2.01 -10.42
C GLN A 613 13.26 0.64 -10.94
N ASP A 614 13.66 0.33 -12.16
CA ASP A 614 13.52 -1.01 -12.72
C ASP A 614 14.57 -1.99 -12.12
N ARG A 615 14.54 -3.25 -12.56
CA ARG A 615 15.49 -4.29 -12.13
C ARG A 615 16.95 -3.99 -12.49
N HIS A 616 17.18 -3.10 -13.45
CA HIS A 616 18.51 -2.68 -13.91
C HIS A 616 19.00 -1.42 -13.18
N GLY A 617 18.20 -0.89 -12.24
CA GLY A 617 18.53 0.31 -11.47
C GLY A 617 18.27 1.63 -12.19
N GLN A 618 17.60 1.60 -13.36
CA GLN A 618 17.20 2.81 -14.07
C GLN A 618 15.96 3.42 -13.44
N VAL A 619 15.97 4.74 -13.23
CA VAL A 619 14.80 5.45 -12.69
C VAL A 619 13.71 5.54 -13.76
N ILE A 620 12.56 4.93 -13.44
CA ILE A 620 11.35 4.95 -14.28
C ILE A 620 10.27 5.90 -13.74
N TRP A 621 10.41 6.37 -12.51
CA TRP A 621 9.53 7.35 -11.88
C TRP A 621 10.28 8.19 -10.82
N PRO A 622 10.07 9.52 -10.77
CA PRO A 622 9.27 10.34 -11.69
C PRO A 622 9.96 10.50 -13.06
N GLU A 623 9.17 10.73 -14.12
CA GLU A 623 9.68 10.88 -15.51
C GLU A 623 10.69 12.03 -15.67
N ASN A 624 10.55 13.08 -14.87
CA ASN A 624 11.42 14.25 -14.87
C ASN A 624 12.60 14.11 -13.88
N TRP A 625 12.94 12.89 -13.50
CA TRP A 625 14.07 12.61 -12.61
C TRP A 625 15.37 13.22 -13.16
N ARG A 626 16.05 13.99 -12.32
CA ARG A 626 17.37 14.50 -12.65
C ARG A 626 18.41 13.59 -12.04
N ALA A 627 19.34 13.14 -12.87
CA ALA A 627 20.47 12.35 -12.38
C ALA A 627 21.20 13.12 -11.27
N CYS A 628 21.47 12.44 -10.18
CA CYS A 628 22.26 12.97 -9.09
C CYS A 628 23.19 11.86 -8.58
N ASP A 629 24.33 12.24 -8.01
CA ASP A 629 25.28 11.29 -7.44
C ASP A 629 24.62 10.47 -6.33
N GLY A 630 24.56 9.16 -6.51
CA GLY A 630 23.98 8.22 -5.57
C GLY A 630 22.44 8.11 -5.59
N CYS A 631 21.71 8.86 -6.46
CA CYS A 631 20.27 8.70 -6.59
C CYS A 631 19.86 7.33 -7.15
N ASN A 632 20.70 6.75 -8.02
CA ASN A 632 20.49 5.47 -8.68
C ASN A 632 21.36 4.35 -8.06
N ALA A 633 21.82 4.52 -6.83
CA ALA A 633 22.57 3.47 -6.15
C ALA A 633 21.71 2.22 -5.98
N ARG A 634 22.21 1.06 -6.41
CA ARG A 634 21.52 -0.23 -6.31
C ARG A 634 21.21 -0.59 -4.85
N ASP A 635 22.14 -0.25 -3.96
CA ASP A 635 22.03 -0.53 -2.54
C ASP A 635 22.13 0.76 -1.72
N TRP A 636 21.41 0.80 -0.60
CA TRP A 636 21.50 1.91 0.32
C TRP A 636 22.77 1.85 1.15
N ASN A 637 23.55 2.94 1.15
CA ASN A 637 24.84 3.05 1.85
C ASN A 637 24.75 3.80 3.19
N GLY A 638 23.56 4.00 3.73
CA GLY A 638 23.33 4.70 5.01
C GLY A 638 23.38 6.23 4.94
N ARG A 639 23.66 6.83 3.78
CA ARG A 639 23.64 8.29 3.60
C ARG A 639 22.22 8.81 3.42
N ALA A 640 22.02 10.10 3.75
CA ALA A 640 20.75 10.77 3.45
C ALA A 640 20.44 10.66 1.95
N MET A 641 19.27 10.13 1.62
CA MET A 641 18.85 9.97 0.23
C MET A 641 18.49 11.34 -0.38
N PRO A 642 18.94 11.64 -1.61
CA PRO A 642 18.54 12.85 -2.30
C PRO A 642 17.02 12.90 -2.46
N ARG A 643 16.43 14.07 -2.25
CA ARG A 643 14.99 14.29 -2.43
C ARG A 643 14.76 14.95 -3.77
N PRO A 644 13.87 14.40 -4.63
CA PRO A 644 13.50 15.07 -5.87
C PRO A 644 12.87 16.43 -5.58
N ALA A 645 13.20 17.44 -6.38
CA ALA A 645 12.53 18.73 -6.31
C ALA A 645 11.09 18.57 -6.83
N THR A 646 10.12 18.73 -5.95
CA THR A 646 8.72 18.72 -6.34
C THR A 646 8.32 20.08 -6.89
N GLY A 647 7.85 20.13 -8.13
CA GLY A 647 7.26 21.34 -8.71
C GLY A 647 5.92 21.65 -8.05
N GLY A 648 5.78 22.84 -7.43
CA GLY A 648 4.51 23.27 -6.86
C GLY A 648 3.88 24.40 -7.66
N ARG A 649 2.54 24.45 -7.73
CA ARG A 649 1.78 25.54 -8.36
C ARG A 649 1.15 26.45 -7.32
N GLN A 650 1.16 27.76 -7.54
CA GLN A 650 0.48 28.72 -6.68
C GLN A 650 -1.04 28.63 -6.91
N VAL A 651 -1.82 28.35 -5.87
CA VAL A 651 -3.29 28.23 -5.93
C VAL A 651 -4.01 29.23 -5.04
N LEU A 652 -3.30 29.80 -4.07
CA LEU A 652 -3.78 30.84 -3.16
C LEU A 652 -2.67 31.89 -2.98
N ASP A 653 -2.99 33.16 -2.92
CA ASP A 653 -2.00 34.22 -2.64
C ASP A 653 -1.28 33.96 -1.32
N ALA A 654 0.06 34.09 -1.29
CA ALA A 654 0.90 33.77 -0.16
C ALA A 654 0.53 34.57 1.11
N MET A 655 0.16 35.87 0.94
CA MET A 655 -0.25 36.68 2.08
C MET A 655 -1.61 36.25 2.62
N SER A 656 -2.57 35.84 1.75
CA SER A 656 -3.85 35.25 2.17
C SER A 656 -3.66 33.94 2.92
N ALA A 657 -2.79 33.08 2.43
CA ALA A 657 -2.46 31.82 3.09
C ALA A 657 -1.89 32.05 4.50
N TYR A 658 -0.92 32.97 4.61
CA TYR A 658 -0.34 33.34 5.90
C TYR A 658 -1.37 33.96 6.85
N GLN A 659 -2.23 34.89 6.37
CA GLN A 659 -3.32 35.45 7.19
C GLN A 659 -4.22 34.34 7.75
N MET A 660 -4.55 33.31 6.94
CA MET A 660 -5.38 32.21 7.38
C MET A 660 -4.67 31.31 8.39
N VAL A 661 -3.39 30.98 8.17
CA VAL A 661 -2.57 30.25 9.15
C VAL A 661 -2.52 31.01 10.48
N HIS A 662 -2.23 32.32 10.44
CA HIS A 662 -2.15 33.15 11.63
C HIS A 662 -3.52 33.28 12.38
N ILE A 663 -4.64 33.26 11.63
CA ILE A 663 -5.97 33.16 12.26
C ILE A 663 -6.15 31.79 12.94
N THR A 664 -5.76 30.72 12.27
CA THR A 664 -5.96 29.35 12.75
C THR A 664 -5.00 28.95 13.88
N GLU A 665 -3.87 29.62 14.09
CA GLU A 665 -3.10 29.58 15.34
C GLU A 665 -3.99 29.97 16.53
N GLY A 666 -4.88 30.97 16.35
CA GLY A 666 -5.85 31.40 17.36
C GLY A 666 -6.85 30.31 17.74
N VAL A 667 -7.16 29.36 16.87
CA VAL A 667 -8.03 28.20 17.17
C VAL A 667 -7.40 27.33 18.27
N ILE A 668 -6.07 27.19 18.24
CA ILE A 668 -5.32 26.44 19.26
C ILE A 668 -5.13 27.28 20.53
N GLN A 669 -4.83 28.57 20.38
CA GLN A 669 -4.54 29.43 21.51
C GLN A 669 -5.80 29.80 22.32
N ARG A 670 -6.93 30.04 21.65
CA ARG A 670 -8.13 30.66 22.24
C ARG A 670 -9.47 30.04 21.81
N GLY A 671 -9.42 29.12 20.83
CA GLY A 671 -10.60 28.57 20.16
C GLY A 671 -10.93 27.12 20.55
N THR A 672 -11.42 26.37 19.57
CA THR A 672 -11.98 25.04 19.77
C THR A 672 -10.94 23.93 19.95
N ALA A 673 -9.63 24.22 19.81
CA ALA A 673 -8.54 23.24 19.93
C ALA A 673 -7.54 23.60 21.06
N THR A 674 -7.98 24.29 22.10
CA THR A 674 -7.13 24.70 23.25
C THR A 674 -6.45 23.53 23.97
N GLY A 675 -6.93 22.31 23.81
CA GLY A 675 -6.27 21.10 24.32
C GLY A 675 -4.87 20.84 23.77
N LEU A 676 -4.44 21.55 22.70
CA LEU A 676 -3.10 21.46 22.12
C LEU A 676 -2.13 22.57 22.60
N ARG A 677 -2.61 23.54 23.38
CA ARG A 677 -1.81 24.69 23.77
C ARG A 677 -0.58 24.35 24.60
N ASP A 678 -0.68 23.34 25.44
CA ASP A 678 0.42 22.84 26.28
C ASP A 678 1.56 22.14 25.51
N LEU A 679 1.40 21.90 24.21
CA LEU A 679 2.50 21.45 23.36
C LEU A 679 3.55 22.55 23.15
N ASN A 680 3.26 23.80 23.49
CA ASN A 680 4.17 24.96 23.44
C ASN A 680 4.89 25.09 22.07
N ARG A 681 4.13 24.92 20.97
CA ARG A 681 4.67 25.04 19.62
C ARG A 681 3.84 25.96 18.75
N PRO A 682 4.44 26.65 17.77
CA PRO A 682 3.71 27.34 16.72
C PRO A 682 2.93 26.33 15.88
N MET A 683 1.62 26.30 16.08
CA MET A 683 0.74 25.35 15.41
C MET A 683 -0.53 26.05 14.93
N SER A 684 -0.97 25.71 13.73
CA SER A 684 -2.25 26.11 13.16
C SER A 684 -3.17 24.90 13.00
N GLY A 685 -4.49 25.09 13.08
CA GLY A 685 -5.41 23.98 12.85
C GLY A 685 -6.87 24.33 13.02
N LYS A 686 -7.73 23.37 12.70
CA LYS A 686 -9.18 23.53 12.81
C LYS A 686 -9.86 22.22 13.18
N THR A 687 -10.82 22.31 14.10
CA THR A 687 -11.73 21.22 14.46
C THR A 687 -12.90 21.14 13.48
N GLY A 688 -13.39 19.95 13.23
CA GLY A 688 -14.61 19.68 12.46
C GLY A 688 -15.59 18.82 13.25
N THR A 689 -16.86 19.12 13.11
CA THR A 689 -17.99 18.34 13.60
C THR A 689 -19.12 18.58 12.63
N ASN A 690 -19.73 17.55 12.10
CA ASN A 690 -20.89 17.68 11.25
C ASN A 690 -22.20 17.71 12.09
N ASN A 691 -23.29 18.09 11.47
CA ASN A 691 -24.58 18.14 12.15
C ASN A 691 -25.06 16.71 12.52
N GLY A 692 -25.51 16.54 13.79
CA GLY A 692 -25.87 15.22 14.31
C GLY A 692 -24.66 14.30 14.48
N PRO A 693 -23.62 14.70 15.22
CA PRO A 693 -22.19 14.35 15.11
C PRO A 693 -21.97 12.90 14.68
N THR A 694 -21.88 12.66 13.37
CA THR A 694 -21.56 11.36 12.77
C THR A 694 -20.06 11.22 12.49
N ASP A 695 -19.38 12.38 12.33
CA ASP A 695 -17.94 12.47 12.11
C ASP A 695 -17.35 13.62 12.92
N VAL A 696 -16.18 13.35 13.49
CA VAL A 696 -15.37 14.35 14.19
C VAL A 696 -13.99 14.42 13.54
N TRP A 697 -13.49 15.66 13.33
CA TRP A 697 -12.27 15.94 12.61
C TRP A 697 -11.35 16.87 13.40
N PHE A 698 -10.05 16.71 13.16
CA PHE A 698 -9.05 17.74 13.41
C PHE A 698 -7.99 17.70 12.31
N ILE A 699 -7.61 18.87 11.82
CA ILE A 699 -6.52 19.03 10.84
C ILE A 699 -5.68 20.22 11.27
N GLY A 700 -4.38 20.06 11.31
CA GLY A 700 -3.45 21.10 11.68
C GLY A 700 -2.02 20.60 11.84
N GLY A 701 -1.15 21.46 12.32
CA GLY A 701 0.26 21.12 12.57
C GLY A 701 1.16 22.32 12.57
N THR A 702 2.45 22.06 12.33
CA THR A 702 3.54 23.03 12.25
C THR A 702 3.93 23.30 10.79
N PRO A 703 4.82 24.25 10.49
CA PRO A 703 5.35 24.43 9.13
C PRO A 703 6.05 23.18 8.56
N GLN A 704 6.57 22.31 9.44
CA GLN A 704 7.31 21.12 9.02
C GLN A 704 6.38 19.95 8.69
N MET A 705 5.28 19.78 9.42
CA MET A 705 4.32 18.68 9.24
C MET A 705 2.90 19.13 9.52
N ILE A 706 1.99 18.82 8.59
CA ILE A 706 0.54 18.93 8.78
C ILE A 706 -0.01 17.52 8.90
N ALA A 707 -0.86 17.30 9.90
CA ALA A 707 -1.56 16.05 10.07
C ALA A 707 -3.06 16.28 10.22
N GLY A 708 -3.84 15.27 9.85
CA GLY A 708 -5.28 15.35 9.96
C GLY A 708 -5.90 13.99 10.17
N LEU A 709 -6.98 13.97 10.90
CA LEU A 709 -7.75 12.77 11.15
C LEU A 709 -9.25 13.03 11.19
N TYR A 710 -10.00 11.97 10.92
CA TYR A 710 -11.40 11.88 11.34
C TYR A 710 -11.66 10.57 12.06
N MET A 711 -12.74 10.55 12.85
CA MET A 711 -13.32 9.35 13.45
C MET A 711 -14.82 9.34 13.22
N GLY A 712 -15.37 8.17 12.85
CA GLY A 712 -16.78 7.95 12.57
C GLY A 712 -17.06 6.48 12.28
N PHE A 713 -18.34 6.11 12.20
CA PHE A 713 -18.74 4.76 11.77
C PHE A 713 -18.80 4.68 10.24
N ASP A 714 -18.49 3.54 9.66
CA ASP A 714 -18.58 3.33 8.19
C ASP A 714 -19.99 3.58 7.69
N SER A 715 -21.01 3.06 8.36
CA SER A 715 -22.40 3.49 8.19
C SER A 715 -22.65 4.67 9.11
N PRO A 716 -22.84 5.89 8.56
CA PRO A 716 -22.95 7.11 9.37
C PRO A 716 -24.07 7.03 10.42
N ARG A 717 -23.72 7.20 11.68
CA ARG A 717 -24.63 7.27 12.82
C ARG A 717 -24.06 8.16 13.92
N SER A 718 -24.90 8.68 14.76
CA SER A 718 -24.49 9.60 15.82
C SER A 718 -23.44 9.00 16.75
N LEU A 719 -22.40 9.78 17.00
CA LEU A 719 -21.35 9.50 17.98
C LEU A 719 -21.75 9.86 19.41
N GLY A 720 -22.89 10.53 19.59
CA GLY A 720 -23.38 11.07 20.85
C GLY A 720 -23.12 12.58 21.00
N GLY A 721 -23.92 13.24 21.84
CA GLY A 721 -23.92 14.70 21.98
C GLY A 721 -22.59 15.32 22.47
N TYR A 722 -21.77 14.53 23.18
CA TYR A 722 -20.44 14.98 23.63
C TYR A 722 -19.37 14.96 22.53
N ALA A 723 -19.60 14.23 21.45
CA ALA A 723 -18.59 14.00 20.42
C ALA A 723 -18.43 15.23 19.53
N GLN A 724 -17.32 15.92 19.70
CA GLN A 724 -16.89 17.05 18.88
C GLN A 724 -15.43 16.87 18.48
N GLY A 725 -15.00 17.57 17.44
CA GLY A 725 -13.60 17.57 17.03
C GLY A 725 -12.65 17.92 18.16
N GLY A 726 -13.03 18.88 19.03
CA GLY A 726 -12.23 19.27 20.19
C GLY A 726 -12.15 18.22 21.30
N THR A 727 -13.21 17.43 21.52
CA THR A 727 -13.27 16.45 22.60
C THR A 727 -12.82 15.04 22.22
N VAL A 728 -12.88 14.68 20.94
CA VAL A 728 -12.56 13.33 20.45
C VAL A 728 -11.34 13.33 19.52
N ALA A 729 -11.31 14.17 18.47
CA ALA A 729 -10.22 14.16 17.50
C ALA A 729 -8.94 14.86 18.00
N VAL A 730 -9.08 16.00 18.70
CA VAL A 730 -7.93 16.74 19.26
C VAL A 730 -7.09 15.91 20.22
N PRO A 731 -7.63 15.10 21.15
CA PRO A 731 -6.83 14.23 22.00
C PRO A 731 -6.01 13.18 21.23
N VAL A 732 -6.54 12.64 20.12
CA VAL A 732 -5.82 11.69 19.25
C VAL A 732 -4.66 12.40 18.55
N PHE A 733 -4.93 13.56 17.96
CA PHE A 733 -3.88 14.38 17.36
C PHE A 733 -2.79 14.75 18.37
N LYS A 734 -3.18 15.12 19.61
CA LYS A 734 -2.24 15.50 20.68
C LYS A 734 -1.29 14.37 21.02
N GLU A 735 -1.81 13.15 21.18
CA GLU A 735 -1.02 11.95 21.48
C GLU A 735 0.07 11.70 20.42
N TRP A 736 -0.31 11.80 19.15
CA TRP A 736 0.64 11.74 18.03
C TRP A 736 1.65 12.91 18.09
N ALA A 737 1.16 14.13 18.24
CA ALA A 737 1.98 15.34 18.16
C ALA A 737 3.04 15.43 19.26
N GLN A 738 2.72 14.94 20.48
CA GLN A 738 3.67 14.86 21.59
C GLN A 738 4.91 14.04 21.24
N LYS A 739 4.70 12.92 20.53
CA LYS A 739 5.79 12.02 20.09
C LYS A 739 6.44 12.53 18.82
N ALA A 740 5.66 12.88 17.82
CA ALA A 740 6.14 13.23 16.48
C ALA A 740 6.95 14.54 16.44
N TYR A 741 6.61 15.51 17.27
CA TYR A 741 7.35 16.75 17.37
C TYR A 741 8.45 16.76 18.44
N ALA A 742 8.61 15.68 19.22
CA ALA A 742 9.66 15.59 20.22
C ALA A 742 11.05 15.71 19.54
N GLY A 743 11.91 16.57 20.11
CA GLY A 743 13.23 16.83 19.55
C GLY A 743 13.27 17.69 18.28
N MET A 744 12.14 17.97 17.64
CA MET A 744 12.11 18.88 16.49
C MET A 744 12.16 20.35 16.92
N PRO A 745 12.88 21.23 16.17
CA PRO A 745 12.89 22.66 16.46
C PRO A 745 11.50 23.28 16.32
N ALA A 746 11.13 24.19 17.23
CA ALA A 746 9.86 24.93 17.20
C ALA A 746 9.95 26.08 16.20
N ILE A 747 9.77 25.80 14.90
CA ILE A 747 9.86 26.79 13.84
C ILE A 747 8.50 27.49 13.68
N PRO A 748 8.42 28.83 13.76
CA PRO A 748 7.19 29.56 13.53
C PRO A 748 6.81 29.60 12.03
N PHE A 749 5.52 29.81 11.75
CA PHE A 749 5.08 30.15 10.41
C PHE A 749 5.65 31.51 10.00
N ARG A 750 6.37 31.55 8.90
CA ARG A 750 7.00 32.78 8.41
C ARG A 750 6.03 33.61 7.59
N ALA A 751 5.97 34.90 7.87
CA ALA A 751 5.22 35.84 7.06
C ALA A 751 5.91 36.02 5.69
N PRO A 752 5.16 35.97 4.58
CA PRO A 752 5.71 36.32 3.27
C PRO A 752 6.01 37.82 3.21
N PRO A 753 6.91 38.28 2.29
CA PRO A 753 7.20 39.68 2.12
C PRO A 753 5.93 40.50 1.88
N GLY A 754 5.83 41.68 2.49
CA GLY A 754 4.70 42.61 2.37
C GLY A 754 3.65 42.52 3.49
N ILE A 755 3.60 41.46 4.25
CA ILE A 755 2.72 41.40 5.43
C ILE A 755 3.18 42.42 6.48
N ARG A 756 2.21 43.15 7.02
CA ARG A 756 2.38 44.07 8.14
C ARG A 756 1.66 43.52 9.36
N MET A 757 2.37 43.42 10.47
CA MET A 757 1.79 43.06 11.78
C MET A 757 1.35 44.33 12.49
N VAL A 758 0.05 44.43 12.79
CA VAL A 758 -0.57 45.61 13.44
C VAL A 758 -1.23 45.15 14.73
N ARG A 759 -1.02 45.89 15.82
CA ARG A 759 -1.76 45.63 17.07
C ARG A 759 -3.20 46.11 16.90
N ILE A 760 -4.12 45.19 17.21
CA ILE A 760 -5.56 45.50 17.17
C ILE A 760 -6.25 45.07 18.45
N ASP A 761 -7.32 45.74 18.82
CA ASP A 761 -8.30 45.23 19.76
C ASP A 761 -9.03 44.02 19.12
N ARG A 762 -8.99 42.90 19.75
CA ARG A 762 -9.49 41.64 19.22
C ARG A 762 -11.01 41.62 18.97
N ALA A 763 -11.76 42.32 19.80
CA ALA A 763 -13.21 42.37 19.71
C ALA A 763 -13.68 43.31 18.56
N SER A 764 -13.13 44.50 18.51
CA SER A 764 -13.54 45.53 17.54
C SER A 764 -12.71 45.53 16.24
N GLY A 765 -11.55 44.85 16.22
CA GLY A 765 -10.62 44.87 15.12
C GLY A 765 -9.97 46.23 14.85
N ARG A 766 -10.08 47.19 15.74
CA ARG A 766 -9.50 48.56 15.60
C ARG A 766 -8.02 48.53 15.97
N PRO A 767 -7.16 49.31 15.27
CA PRO A 767 -5.76 49.49 15.67
C PRO A 767 -5.65 50.08 17.07
N VAL A 768 -4.65 49.62 17.82
CA VAL A 768 -4.37 50.09 19.18
C VAL A 768 -2.92 50.56 19.26
N PHE A 769 -2.75 51.75 19.86
CA PHE A 769 -1.46 52.41 20.02
C PHE A 769 -1.09 52.43 21.51
N GLY A 770 0.18 52.35 21.85
CA GLY A 770 0.70 52.38 23.21
C GLY A 770 1.32 51.07 23.70
N THR A 771 1.70 51.00 24.99
CA THR A 771 2.22 49.83 25.69
C THR A 771 1.09 48.96 26.23
N PHE A 772 1.07 47.68 25.93
CA PHE A 772 0.05 46.71 26.32
C PHE A 772 0.64 45.44 26.90
N PRO A 773 -0.16 44.57 27.57
CA PRO A 773 0.30 43.33 28.14
C PRO A 773 1.08 42.48 27.14
N THR A 774 1.98 41.69 27.68
CA THR A 774 2.87 40.83 26.90
C THR A 774 2.12 39.77 26.11
N ASP A 775 2.70 39.29 25.01
CA ASP A 775 2.16 38.22 24.14
C ASP A 775 1.96 36.87 24.89
N SER A 776 2.35 36.79 26.17
CA SER A 776 2.24 35.60 27.00
C SER A 776 0.84 35.31 27.56
N ASP A 777 -0.09 36.30 27.53
CA ASP A 777 -1.49 36.05 27.92
C ASP A 777 -2.27 35.41 26.75
N PRO A 778 -2.76 34.17 26.85
CA PRO A 778 -3.51 33.49 25.78
C PRO A 778 -4.87 34.13 25.48
N LYS A 779 -5.39 35.03 26.36
CA LYS A 779 -6.62 35.78 26.12
C LYS A 779 -6.44 37.32 26.12
N PRO A 780 -5.36 37.86 25.53
CA PRO A 780 -5.17 39.31 25.55
C PRO A 780 -6.32 40.00 24.80
N ALA A 781 -6.74 41.16 25.28
CA ALA A 781 -7.68 42.03 24.56
C ALA A 781 -7.05 42.55 23.26
N VAL A 782 -5.75 42.75 23.26
CA VAL A 782 -4.93 43.22 22.13
C VAL A 782 -4.09 42.12 21.58
N ILE A 783 -4.11 41.97 20.26
CA ILE A 783 -3.31 40.95 19.52
C ILE A 783 -2.58 41.62 18.37
N TRP A 784 -1.50 40.94 17.91
CA TRP A 784 -0.91 41.25 16.62
C TRP A 784 -1.73 40.58 15.53
N GLU A 785 -2.07 41.37 14.46
CA GLU A 785 -2.85 40.86 13.33
C GLU A 785 -2.14 41.12 12.01
N ALA A 786 -2.22 40.18 11.09
CA ALA A 786 -1.57 40.25 9.80
C ALA A 786 -2.43 40.99 8.77
N PHE A 787 -1.89 42.05 8.17
CA PHE A 787 -2.56 42.81 7.11
C PHE A 787 -1.73 42.83 5.81
N LYS A 788 -2.45 42.79 4.68
CA LYS A 788 -1.87 43.04 3.35
C LYS A 788 -1.72 44.56 3.17
N PRO A 789 -0.72 45.07 2.39
CA PRO A 789 -0.54 46.50 2.14
C PRO A 789 -1.78 47.16 1.56
N GLN A 790 -2.47 46.50 0.62
CA GLN A 790 -3.68 47.04 -0.03
C GLN A 790 -4.86 47.20 0.95
N SER A 791 -4.92 46.39 2.02
CA SER A 791 -5.97 46.47 3.02
C SER A 791 -5.84 47.68 3.93
N GLU A 792 -4.61 48.10 4.23
CA GLU A 792 -4.35 49.32 4.99
C GLU A 792 -4.73 50.60 4.22
N ALA A 793 -4.39 50.69 2.94
CA ALA A 793 -4.70 51.83 2.09
C ALA A 793 -6.21 52.06 1.93
N ARG A 794 -7.02 51.01 1.83
CA ARG A 794 -8.49 51.10 1.80
C ARG A 794 -9.07 51.60 3.16
N ARG A 795 -8.44 51.23 4.25
CA ARG A 795 -8.85 51.65 5.59
C ARG A 795 -8.52 53.11 5.86
N ALA A 796 -7.37 53.62 5.43
CA ALA A 796 -6.98 55.03 5.48
C ALA A 796 -7.94 55.91 4.68
N ARG A 797 -8.38 55.47 3.49
CA ARG A 797 -9.37 56.22 2.67
C ARG A 797 -10.77 56.22 3.27
N ARG A 798 -11.18 55.22 4.04
CA ARG A 798 -12.46 55.23 4.77
C ARG A 798 -12.41 56.02 6.06
N ALA A 799 -11.26 56.30 6.64
CA ALA A 799 -11.06 57.04 7.86
C ALA A 799 -10.81 58.52 7.63
N ALA A 800 -10.76 59.02 6.37
CA ALA A 800 -10.72 60.43 6.07
C ALA A 800 -12.06 61.08 6.49
N PRO A 801 -12.08 62.02 7.42
CA PRO A 801 -13.34 62.64 7.85
C PRO A 801 -13.92 63.45 6.72
N THR A 802 -15.09 63.07 6.23
CA THR A 802 -15.95 63.97 5.47
C THR A 802 -16.47 65.04 6.41
N THR A 803 -15.85 66.19 6.41
CA THR A 803 -16.49 67.40 6.93
C THR A 803 -17.66 67.75 6.04
N ALA A 804 -18.87 67.47 6.48
CA ALA A 804 -20.11 67.99 5.99
C ALA A 804 -21.01 68.39 7.16
N PRO A 805 -21.74 69.49 7.08
CA PRO A 805 -22.36 70.10 8.27
C PRO A 805 -23.58 69.32 8.78
N SER A 806 -23.74 69.41 10.07
CA SER A 806 -24.81 68.77 10.84
C SER A 806 -26.21 69.26 10.37
N SER A 807 -27.05 68.28 10.00
CA SER A 807 -28.46 68.33 10.17
C SER A 807 -28.97 67.01 10.71
N ARG A 808 -29.44 67.00 11.94
CA ARG A 808 -30.20 65.86 12.49
C ARG A 808 -31.49 65.68 11.70
N PRO A 809 -31.87 64.42 11.47
CA PRO A 809 -33.09 63.93 12.12
C PRO A 809 -32.90 62.53 12.77
N SER A 810 -33.59 62.33 13.83
CA SER A 810 -33.84 61.07 14.49
C SER A 810 -34.61 60.13 13.57
N ALA A 811 -34.10 58.94 13.34
CA ALA A 811 -34.90 57.85 12.77
C ALA A 811 -34.57 56.54 13.48
N SER A 812 -35.64 55.92 13.88
CA SER A 812 -35.82 54.63 14.50
C SER A 812 -35.07 53.48 13.83
N ALA A 813 -34.54 52.61 14.67
CA ALA A 813 -33.95 51.34 14.28
C ALA A 813 -35.03 50.35 13.80
N THR A 814 -35.15 50.20 12.49
CA THR A 814 -35.81 49.04 11.87
C THR A 814 -35.14 48.74 10.53
N GLY A 815 -34.69 47.51 10.33
CA GLY A 815 -34.44 46.99 9.02
C GLY A 815 -33.01 46.55 8.70
N SER A 816 -32.58 45.42 9.20
CA SER A 816 -31.41 44.70 8.66
C SER A 816 -31.80 43.51 7.77
N THR A 817 -33.10 43.26 7.54
CA THR A 817 -33.60 42.12 6.75
C THR A 817 -33.65 42.38 5.24
N ALA A 818 -33.75 43.65 4.85
CA ALA A 818 -33.88 44.02 3.41
C ALA A 818 -32.53 43.94 2.65
N SER A 819 -31.36 44.10 3.30
CA SER A 819 -30.07 44.16 2.59
C SER A 819 -29.56 42.77 2.15
N ASP A 820 -29.95 41.71 2.88
CA ASP A 820 -29.49 40.36 2.59
C ASP A 820 -30.30 39.72 1.43
N SER A 821 -31.59 40.00 1.35
CA SER A 821 -32.44 39.56 0.24
C SER A 821 -32.14 40.33 -1.05
N ASP A 822 -31.86 41.63 -0.97
CA ASP A 822 -31.52 42.47 -2.12
C ASP A 822 -30.16 42.13 -2.74
N PHE A 823 -29.20 41.72 -1.88
CA PHE A 823 -27.90 41.23 -2.32
C PHE A 823 -28.02 39.87 -3.09
N LEU A 824 -28.87 38.97 -2.60
CA LEU A 824 -29.07 37.65 -3.22
C LEU A 824 -29.86 37.75 -4.54
N GLN A 825 -30.79 38.68 -4.68
CA GLN A 825 -31.49 38.92 -5.94
C GLN A 825 -30.59 39.50 -7.01
N ARG A 826 -29.62 40.38 -6.66
CA ARG A 826 -28.66 40.96 -7.63
C ARG A 826 -27.62 39.94 -8.13
N GLN A 827 -27.42 38.85 -7.45
CA GLN A 827 -26.49 37.77 -7.85
C GLN A 827 -27.14 36.64 -8.67
N GLY A 828 -28.39 36.82 -9.11
CA GLY A 828 -29.13 35.88 -9.96
C GLY A 828 -29.32 34.52 -9.29
N GLY A 829 -30.32 34.42 -8.47
CA GLY A 829 -30.88 33.24 -7.79
C GLY A 829 -29.98 31.99 -7.83
N ILE A 830 -29.14 31.81 -6.82
CA ILE A 830 -28.31 30.63 -6.72
C ILE A 830 -29.17 29.50 -6.16
N TYR A 831 -29.57 28.57 -7.04
CA TYR A 831 -30.20 27.32 -6.68
C TYR A 831 -29.19 26.32 -6.10
#